data_097f863c7bb665943a4a6507583d1283
#
_entry.id   097f863c7bb665943a4a6507583d1283
#
_cell.length_a   1.000
_cell.length_b   1.000
_cell.length_c   1.000
_cell.angle_alpha   90.00
_cell.angle_beta   90.00
_cell.angle_gamma   90.00
#
_symmetry.space_group_name_H-M   'P 1'
#
loop_
_entity.id
_entity.type
_entity.pdbx_description
1 polymer ?
#
loop_
_entity_poly.entity_id
_entity_poly.type
_entity_poly.pdbx_seq_one_letter_code
_entity_poly.pdbx_strand_id
1 'polypeptide(L)'
;MILQNLQNDFKGSNWKREIDVRDFIQSNYEAYDGDESFLVGPTERTNHLWSVLSKMFEVEREKGVYDAETKLPQSIDTYGAGYIDKDSEVVVGLQTDVPLKRGIFPKGGIRMVEKALKSYGYDLDPATKTIFTKYRKTHNEGVFSAYNDDIKAARHAHIITGLPDAYGRGRIIGDYRRIALYGTANLIEEKKRYFKRIDIQEFTEEIVRHREEVSEQIQALKQFERMCAAYGFDVTKPATNAREAVQWTYFGYLGAVKDQDGAAMSLGRVCAFLDIYIQRDLKNGTLTEQEAQELIDQMIMKLRIVRFLRTPEYNDLFSGDPIWATASIGGMGIDGRSMVTKTDYRFLHTLYNMGPSPEPNLTVLWSEHLPEAWKKYCAKVSIDTSAIQYENDDLMRADLGDDYGIACCVSPMKIGKQMQFFGARANLAKCMLYAINGGRDEMSGEQIAPRFAPITGDYLTYEEFMPKFEQMMRWLAKTYVNALKIIHYMHDKYDYEAFEMSLHDGDVERTRATGIAGLSIVADSIAAMKNCRIRIIRDESGLAVDYKIEEGEYVPFGNNCDETDEIAVSLTETFMEYLRQHRTYRDAIPTQSLLTITSNVVYGRNTGATPDGREKGVPFAPGANPMNARDIKGAVAALASVAKLPFQHSRDGISFTFAVAPSALGKTKEMQAENLTHLLDGYFTPPGGQHINVNVFDRDLLLDAMEHPEKYPQLTIRVSGYAVNFVKLTREQQLDVLSRTINLGM
;
A
#
# COMPACT_ATOMS: atom_id res chain seq x y z
N MET A 1 -12.38 -16.42 30.68
CA MET A 1 -13.12 -15.19 31.02
C MET A 1 -14.42 -15.20 30.27
N ILE A 2 -15.48 -14.65 30.82
CA ILE A 2 -16.70 -14.41 30.06
C ILE A 2 -16.59 -12.98 29.53
N LEU A 3 -16.48 -12.83 28.23
CA LEU A 3 -16.64 -11.54 27.58
C LEU A 3 -18.07 -11.06 27.84
N GLN A 4 -18.24 -9.78 28.17
CA GLN A 4 -19.53 -9.27 28.65
C GLN A 4 -20.34 -8.67 27.51
N ASN A 5 -21.66 -8.75 27.65
CA ASN A 5 -22.63 -8.12 26.75
C ASN A 5 -22.53 -8.56 25.26
N LEU A 6 -21.97 -9.72 24.97
CA LEU A 6 -21.94 -10.26 23.61
C LEU A 6 -23.35 -10.69 23.17
N GLN A 7 -23.59 -10.60 21.86
CA GLN A 7 -24.84 -11.07 21.27
C GLN A 7 -24.92 -12.60 21.29
N ASN A 8 -26.03 -13.16 21.77
CA ASN A 8 -26.21 -14.59 21.92
C ASN A 8 -26.80 -15.29 20.68
N ASP A 9 -27.31 -14.53 19.73
CA ASP A 9 -27.96 -15.01 18.50
C ASP A 9 -26.97 -15.50 17.43
N PHE A 10 -25.68 -15.21 17.58
CA PHE A 10 -24.64 -15.68 16.67
C PHE A 10 -24.03 -17.02 17.11
N LYS A 11 -23.64 -17.84 16.11
CA LYS A 11 -22.98 -19.13 16.28
C LYS A 11 -21.51 -18.96 16.64
N GLY A 12 -20.85 -20.07 16.98
CA GLY A 12 -19.43 -20.09 17.38
C GLY A 12 -19.26 -20.03 18.90
N SER A 13 -18.12 -20.48 19.38
CA SER A 13 -17.86 -20.56 20.82
C SER A 13 -16.53 -19.92 21.24
N ASN A 14 -15.52 -19.88 20.37
CA ASN A 14 -14.21 -19.34 20.73
C ASN A 14 -14.27 -17.82 20.86
N TRP A 15 -14.87 -17.13 19.87
CA TRP A 15 -15.04 -15.68 19.90
C TRP A 15 -15.82 -15.15 21.12
N LYS A 16 -16.63 -16.02 21.77
CA LYS A 16 -17.34 -15.68 23.04
C LYS A 16 -16.46 -15.78 24.29
N ARG A 17 -15.30 -16.41 24.18
CA ARG A 17 -14.37 -16.65 25.29
C ARG A 17 -13.09 -15.86 25.21
N GLU A 18 -12.62 -15.58 24.02
CA GLU A 18 -11.41 -14.84 23.72
C GLU A 18 -11.60 -13.96 22.47
N ILE A 19 -10.64 -13.10 22.19
CA ILE A 19 -10.68 -12.25 21.00
C ILE A 19 -10.34 -13.10 19.76
N ASP A 20 -11.35 -13.56 19.05
CA ASP A 20 -11.23 -14.39 17.84
C ASP A 20 -12.29 -13.98 16.78
N VAL A 21 -11.98 -12.94 16.03
CA VAL A 21 -12.87 -12.44 14.95
C VAL A 21 -13.03 -13.47 13.85
N ARG A 22 -11.99 -14.28 13.59
CA ARG A 22 -12.05 -15.33 12.57
C ARG A 22 -13.07 -16.40 12.92
N ASP A 23 -13.11 -16.89 14.18
CA ASP A 23 -14.14 -17.88 14.62
C ASP A 23 -15.55 -17.32 14.47
N PHE A 24 -15.75 -16.01 14.75
CA PHE A 24 -17.03 -15.36 14.51
C PHE A 24 -17.43 -15.38 13.04
N ILE A 25 -16.53 -14.98 12.15
CA ILE A 25 -16.77 -14.94 10.70
C ILE A 25 -17.06 -16.34 10.19
N GLN A 26 -16.18 -17.29 10.42
CA GLN A 26 -16.29 -18.66 9.90
C GLN A 26 -17.55 -19.40 10.39
N SER A 27 -18.04 -19.05 11.58
CA SER A 27 -19.25 -19.64 12.16
C SER A 27 -20.56 -19.03 11.63
N ASN A 28 -20.52 -17.80 11.08
CA ASN A 28 -21.74 -17.03 10.84
C ASN A 28 -21.91 -16.50 9.41
N TYR A 29 -20.83 -16.34 8.61
CA TYR A 29 -21.00 -15.81 7.25
C TYR A 29 -21.71 -16.81 6.34
N GLU A 30 -22.44 -16.31 5.37
CA GLU A 30 -23.08 -17.05 4.31
C GLU A 30 -22.46 -16.68 2.98
N ALA A 31 -21.80 -17.65 2.32
CA ALA A 31 -21.25 -17.44 0.98
C ALA A 31 -22.38 -17.13 -0.01
N TYR A 32 -22.11 -16.21 -0.93
CA TYR A 32 -23.03 -15.81 -1.99
C TYR A 32 -22.49 -16.23 -3.35
N ASP A 33 -23.21 -17.05 -4.06
CA ASP A 33 -22.89 -17.58 -5.39
C ASP A 33 -23.83 -17.03 -6.50
N GLY A 34 -24.74 -16.11 -6.15
CA GLY A 34 -25.60 -15.41 -7.10
C GLY A 34 -24.90 -14.28 -7.83
N ASP A 35 -25.66 -13.52 -8.60
CA ASP A 35 -25.19 -12.40 -9.42
C ASP A 35 -25.47 -11.02 -8.78
N GLU A 36 -25.18 -9.95 -9.54
CA GLU A 36 -25.32 -8.56 -9.13
C GLU A 36 -26.76 -8.01 -9.16
N SER A 37 -27.78 -8.82 -9.45
CA SER A 37 -29.17 -8.37 -9.67
C SER A 37 -29.85 -7.73 -8.44
N PHE A 38 -29.36 -7.99 -7.23
CA PHE A 38 -29.84 -7.39 -5.98
C PHE A 38 -29.32 -5.98 -5.73
N LEU A 39 -28.28 -5.55 -6.45
CA LEU A 39 -27.63 -4.25 -6.25
C LEU A 39 -28.58 -3.11 -6.63
N VAL A 40 -28.49 -2.03 -5.87
CA VAL A 40 -29.35 -0.86 -6.02
C VAL A 40 -28.52 0.41 -6.18
N GLY A 41 -29.10 1.42 -6.82
CA GLY A 41 -28.49 2.74 -6.98
C GLY A 41 -28.35 3.51 -5.65
N PRO A 42 -27.64 4.62 -5.67
CA PRO A 42 -27.43 5.45 -4.49
C PRO A 42 -28.73 6.12 -4.04
N THR A 43 -28.86 6.34 -2.74
CA THR A 43 -30.01 7.12 -2.18
C THR A 43 -29.84 8.61 -2.50
N GLU A 44 -30.93 9.38 -2.33
CA GLU A 44 -30.90 10.84 -2.46
C GLU A 44 -29.89 11.46 -1.48
N ARG A 45 -29.81 10.93 -0.24
CA ARG A 45 -28.84 11.39 0.77
C ARG A 45 -27.40 11.15 0.32
N THR A 46 -27.09 9.96 -0.21
CA THR A 46 -25.78 9.64 -0.76
C THR A 46 -25.42 10.56 -1.93
N ASN A 47 -26.34 10.78 -2.85
CA ASN A 47 -26.14 11.70 -3.98
C ASN A 47 -25.91 13.14 -3.52
N HIS A 48 -26.66 13.61 -2.52
CA HIS A 48 -26.46 14.94 -1.93
C HIS A 48 -25.06 15.09 -1.33
N LEU A 49 -24.65 14.16 -0.45
CA LEU A 49 -23.32 14.18 0.17
C LEU A 49 -22.20 14.14 -0.88
N TRP A 50 -22.35 13.30 -1.91
CA TRP A 50 -21.36 13.21 -2.98
C TRP A 50 -21.27 14.50 -3.80
N SER A 51 -22.39 15.16 -4.04
CA SER A 51 -22.43 16.49 -4.71
C SER A 51 -21.72 17.57 -3.89
N VAL A 52 -21.88 17.56 -2.56
CA VAL A 52 -21.15 18.49 -1.66
C VAL A 52 -19.65 18.25 -1.74
N LEU A 53 -19.22 16.98 -1.61
CA LEU A 53 -17.80 16.62 -1.66
C LEU A 53 -17.18 16.89 -3.03
N SER A 54 -17.90 16.67 -4.13
CA SER A 54 -17.38 16.92 -5.47
C SER A 54 -16.95 18.37 -5.65
N LYS A 55 -17.75 19.33 -5.14
CA LYS A 55 -17.40 20.76 -5.15
C LYS A 55 -16.18 21.05 -4.27
N MET A 56 -16.05 20.36 -3.13
CA MET A 56 -14.88 20.52 -2.26
C MET A 56 -13.61 19.95 -2.93
N PHE A 57 -13.71 18.84 -3.67
CA PHE A 57 -12.59 18.29 -4.46
C PHE A 57 -12.14 19.23 -5.59
N GLU A 58 -13.05 19.99 -6.18
CA GLU A 58 -12.69 21.03 -7.17
C GLU A 58 -11.82 22.10 -6.54
N VAL A 59 -12.23 22.63 -5.37
CA VAL A 59 -11.44 23.61 -4.61
C VAL A 59 -10.08 23.03 -4.17
N GLU A 60 -10.05 21.77 -3.68
CA GLU A 60 -8.80 21.11 -3.32
C GLU A 60 -7.85 21.01 -4.53
N ARG A 61 -8.37 20.69 -5.71
CA ARG A 61 -7.58 20.58 -6.94
C ARG A 61 -6.99 21.92 -7.38
N GLU A 62 -7.74 22.99 -7.25
CA GLU A 62 -7.29 24.34 -7.63
C GLU A 62 -6.21 24.87 -6.66
N LYS A 63 -6.36 24.61 -5.36
CA LYS A 63 -5.49 25.16 -4.31
C LYS A 63 -4.35 24.22 -3.86
N GLY A 64 -4.39 22.94 -4.28
CA GLY A 64 -3.50 21.88 -3.78
C GLY A 64 -3.94 21.27 -2.45
N VAL A 65 -4.62 22.01 -1.58
CA VAL A 65 -5.31 21.55 -0.37
C VAL A 65 -6.64 22.29 -0.23
N TYR A 66 -7.64 21.66 0.37
CA TYR A 66 -8.91 22.31 0.67
C TYR A 66 -8.74 23.29 1.84
N ASP A 67 -8.20 22.79 2.97
CA ASP A 67 -7.87 23.54 4.16
C ASP A 67 -6.80 22.78 4.98
N ALA A 68 -6.11 23.45 5.90
CA ALA A 68 -5.11 22.87 6.77
C ALA A 68 -5.17 23.45 8.19
N GLU A 69 -5.00 22.58 9.19
CA GLU A 69 -4.81 22.95 10.58
C GLU A 69 -3.42 23.55 10.79
N THR A 70 -3.32 24.64 11.55
CA THR A 70 -2.05 25.35 11.79
C THR A 70 -1.59 25.34 13.24
N LYS A 71 -2.48 24.95 14.17
CA LYS A 71 -2.25 25.14 15.60
C LYS A 71 -2.36 23.87 16.42
N LEU A 72 -3.42 23.07 16.21
CA LEU A 72 -3.75 21.93 17.05
C LEU A 72 -3.08 20.64 16.53
N PRO A 73 -2.10 20.07 17.27
CA PRO A 73 -1.58 18.74 16.95
C PRO A 73 -2.72 17.71 16.96
N GLN A 74 -2.83 16.94 15.88
CA GLN A 74 -3.87 15.92 15.76
C GLN A 74 -3.65 14.79 16.76
N SER A 75 -4.72 14.37 17.39
CA SER A 75 -4.88 13.12 18.14
C SER A 75 -6.31 12.60 17.94
N ILE A 76 -6.62 11.44 18.52
CA ILE A 76 -7.91 10.78 18.34
C ILE A 76 -9.08 11.70 18.71
N ASP A 77 -8.97 12.43 19.81
CA ASP A 77 -10.01 13.28 20.40
C ASP A 77 -9.73 14.78 20.35
N THR A 78 -8.79 15.24 19.48
CA THR A 78 -8.46 16.68 19.35
C THR A 78 -9.63 17.50 18.84
N TYR A 79 -10.38 16.98 17.89
CA TYR A 79 -11.49 17.70 17.26
C TYR A 79 -12.83 17.24 17.80
N GLY A 80 -13.78 18.15 17.89
CA GLY A 80 -15.19 17.83 18.10
C GLY A 80 -15.81 17.06 16.91
N ALA A 81 -17.09 16.71 17.02
CA ALA A 81 -17.81 16.04 15.94
C ALA A 81 -17.92 16.94 14.70
N GLY A 82 -17.38 16.48 13.58
CA GLY A 82 -17.47 17.11 12.26
C GLY A 82 -18.33 16.28 11.31
N TYR A 83 -18.96 16.94 10.34
CA TYR A 83 -19.88 16.34 9.38
C TYR A 83 -19.64 16.91 7.98
N ILE A 84 -19.97 16.11 6.95
CA ILE A 84 -20.16 16.64 5.58
C ILE A 84 -21.49 17.39 5.56
N ASP A 85 -22.56 16.72 5.94
CA ASP A 85 -23.90 17.25 6.20
C ASP A 85 -24.58 16.34 7.24
N LYS A 86 -24.81 16.87 8.43
CA LYS A 86 -25.27 16.12 9.59
C LYS A 86 -26.60 15.40 9.37
N ASP A 87 -27.50 16.03 8.60
CA ASP A 87 -28.86 15.49 8.42
C ASP A 87 -28.93 14.39 7.35
N SER A 88 -27.91 14.32 6.48
CA SER A 88 -27.82 13.36 5.38
C SER A 88 -26.91 12.16 5.67
N GLU A 89 -26.05 12.23 6.71
CA GLU A 89 -25.12 11.16 7.03
C GLU A 89 -25.73 10.04 7.84
N VAL A 90 -25.59 8.80 7.36
CA VAL A 90 -25.91 7.57 8.13
C VAL A 90 -24.66 6.90 8.69
N VAL A 91 -23.48 7.21 8.12
CA VAL A 91 -22.15 6.90 8.65
C VAL A 91 -21.43 8.22 8.94
N VAL A 92 -21.16 8.51 10.21
CA VAL A 92 -20.60 9.77 10.65
C VAL A 92 -19.14 9.64 11.05
N GLY A 93 -18.42 10.76 11.08
CA GLY A 93 -17.04 10.84 11.54
C GLY A 93 -16.14 11.48 10.49
N LEU A 94 -15.31 12.44 10.92
CA LEU A 94 -14.30 13.10 10.11
C LEU A 94 -12.95 13.04 10.79
N GLN A 95 -11.88 13.07 10.00
CA GLN A 95 -10.50 13.14 10.48
C GLN A 95 -10.24 14.41 11.30
N THR A 96 -10.82 15.52 10.87
CA THR A 96 -10.81 16.81 11.58
C THR A 96 -12.25 17.29 11.83
N ASP A 97 -12.45 18.54 12.08
CA ASP A 97 -13.77 19.18 12.23
C ASP A 97 -14.44 19.56 10.91
N VAL A 98 -13.69 19.56 9.80
CA VAL A 98 -14.16 19.92 8.46
C VAL A 98 -13.72 18.86 7.45
N PRO A 99 -14.56 18.47 6.46
CA PRO A 99 -14.16 17.55 5.41
C PRO A 99 -12.93 18.08 4.65
N LEU A 100 -12.01 17.19 4.26
CA LEU A 100 -10.78 17.48 3.51
C LEU A 100 -9.78 18.45 4.22
N LYS A 101 -10.08 18.97 5.40
CA LYS A 101 -9.11 19.75 6.18
C LYS A 101 -8.01 18.82 6.69
N ARG A 102 -6.76 19.16 6.43
CA ARG A 102 -5.60 18.36 6.81
C ARG A 102 -5.15 18.68 8.22
N GLY A 103 -5.02 17.67 9.08
CA GLY A 103 -4.44 17.80 10.42
C GLY A 103 -2.93 17.94 10.38
N ILE A 104 -2.33 18.41 11.46
CA ILE A 104 -0.87 18.45 11.64
C ILE A 104 -0.42 17.39 12.63
N PHE A 105 0.69 16.71 12.33
CA PHE A 105 1.31 15.66 13.15
C PHE A 105 2.75 16.02 13.53
N PRO A 106 2.96 16.98 14.44
CA PRO A 106 4.30 17.46 14.78
C PRO A 106 5.20 16.39 15.41
N LYS A 107 4.63 15.37 16.07
CA LYS A 107 5.39 14.27 16.69
C LYS A 107 6.20 13.46 15.66
N GLY A 108 5.70 13.33 14.44
CA GLY A 108 6.43 12.74 13.33
C GLY A 108 7.57 13.61 12.82
N GLY A 109 7.31 14.91 12.58
CA GLY A 109 8.32 15.84 12.08
C GLY A 109 7.87 17.28 11.96
N ILE A 110 8.19 18.09 12.96
CA ILE A 110 7.79 19.51 12.98
C ILE A 110 8.31 20.31 11.77
N ARG A 111 9.53 20.01 11.30
CA ARG A 111 10.10 20.69 10.11
C ARG A 111 9.31 20.39 8.86
N MET A 112 8.80 19.14 8.76
CA MET A 112 8.00 18.73 7.60
C MET A 112 6.61 19.36 7.64
N VAL A 113 6.01 19.45 8.83
CA VAL A 113 4.74 20.17 9.03
C VAL A 113 4.88 21.64 8.61
N GLU A 114 5.91 22.35 9.10
CA GLU A 114 6.15 23.75 8.74
C GLU A 114 6.39 23.92 7.24
N LYS A 115 7.21 23.04 6.64
CA LYS A 115 7.49 23.10 5.20
C LYS A 115 6.24 22.84 4.35
N ALA A 116 5.43 21.85 4.73
CA ALA A 116 4.19 21.53 4.04
C ALA A 116 3.17 22.68 4.15
N LEU A 117 2.96 23.23 5.36
CA LEU A 117 2.06 24.38 5.55
C LEU A 117 2.48 25.57 4.67
N LYS A 118 3.76 25.94 4.69
CA LYS A 118 4.29 27.06 3.88
C LYS A 118 4.09 26.85 2.38
N SER A 119 4.22 25.62 1.89
CA SER A 119 4.02 25.35 0.47
C SER A 119 2.58 25.55 -0.01
N TYR A 120 1.62 25.54 0.92
CA TYR A 120 0.21 25.81 0.64
C TYR A 120 -0.26 27.20 1.16
N GLY A 121 0.66 28.07 1.58
CA GLY A 121 0.35 29.44 2.01
C GLY A 121 -0.12 29.58 3.46
N TYR A 122 0.12 28.59 4.30
CA TYR A 122 -0.19 28.62 5.72
C TYR A 122 1.06 28.80 6.59
N ASP A 123 0.90 29.39 7.77
CA ASP A 123 1.95 29.51 8.77
C ASP A 123 1.64 28.66 10.00
N LEU A 124 2.65 27.93 10.48
CA LEU A 124 2.56 27.14 11.70
C LEU A 124 2.50 28.06 12.93
N ASP A 125 1.57 27.79 13.85
CA ASP A 125 1.46 28.50 15.12
C ASP A 125 2.78 28.51 15.89
N PRO A 126 3.26 29.70 16.33
CA PRO A 126 4.54 29.83 17.02
C PRO A 126 4.65 29.06 18.34
N ALA A 127 3.55 28.92 19.09
CA ALA A 127 3.55 28.16 20.34
C ALA A 127 3.71 26.65 20.06
N THR A 128 2.97 26.13 19.09
CA THR A 128 3.11 24.73 18.63
C THR A 128 4.51 24.45 18.13
N LYS A 129 5.07 25.33 17.29
CA LYS A 129 6.46 25.23 16.85
C LYS A 129 7.43 25.18 18.04
N THR A 130 7.24 26.06 19.04
CA THR A 130 8.10 26.11 20.23
C THR A 130 8.05 24.80 21.03
N ILE A 131 6.87 24.21 21.21
CA ILE A 131 6.71 22.94 21.92
C ILE A 131 7.56 21.84 21.26
N PHE A 132 7.45 21.67 19.96
CA PHE A 132 8.08 20.57 19.22
C PHE A 132 9.51 20.87 18.73
N THR A 133 10.04 22.05 18.95
CA THR A 133 11.46 22.36 18.68
C THR A 133 12.28 22.55 19.95
N LYS A 134 11.66 22.96 21.06
CA LYS A 134 12.37 23.28 22.29
C LYS A 134 12.13 22.27 23.42
N TYR A 135 10.91 21.75 23.55
CA TYR A 135 10.52 20.91 24.69
C TYR A 135 10.31 19.43 24.34
N ARG A 136 10.02 19.11 23.08
CA ARG A 136 9.80 17.75 22.60
C ARG A 136 10.68 17.45 21.38
N LYS A 137 11.27 16.27 21.36
CA LYS A 137 11.96 15.73 20.20
C LYS A 137 10.96 14.99 19.32
N THR A 138 11.08 15.16 18.00
CA THR A 138 10.23 14.47 17.01
C THR A 138 10.92 13.24 16.46
N HIS A 139 10.15 12.34 15.81
CA HIS A 139 10.68 11.18 15.11
C HIS A 139 11.77 11.58 14.08
N ASN A 140 11.47 12.55 13.22
CA ASN A 140 12.41 13.04 12.20
C ASN A 140 13.74 13.52 12.81
N GLU A 141 13.69 14.32 13.88
CA GLU A 141 14.92 14.79 14.56
C GLU A 141 15.70 13.64 15.19
N GLY A 142 14.99 12.67 15.79
CA GLY A 142 15.59 11.45 16.34
C GLY A 142 16.36 10.70 15.28
N VAL A 143 15.74 10.44 14.14
CA VAL A 143 16.33 9.72 13.01
C VAL A 143 17.58 10.42 12.50
N PHE A 144 17.47 11.71 12.14
CA PHE A 144 18.59 12.45 11.58
C PHE A 144 19.74 12.68 12.55
N SER A 145 19.47 12.70 13.87
CA SER A 145 20.52 12.77 14.88
C SER A 145 21.32 11.46 15.03
N ALA A 146 20.76 10.34 14.58
CA ALA A 146 21.36 9.01 14.70
C ALA A 146 21.93 8.45 13.38
N TYR A 147 21.59 9.05 12.24
CA TYR A 147 22.16 8.65 10.94
C TYR A 147 23.66 8.93 10.90
N ASN A 148 24.43 7.93 10.44
CA ASN A 148 25.83 8.10 10.08
C ASN A 148 25.97 8.69 8.66
N ASP A 149 27.20 9.02 8.28
CA ASP A 149 27.47 9.67 7.00
C ASP A 149 27.20 8.75 5.80
N ASP A 150 27.43 7.43 5.94
CA ASP A 150 27.13 6.46 4.88
C ASP A 150 25.62 6.43 4.55
N ILE A 151 24.76 6.41 5.59
CA ILE A 151 23.30 6.44 5.38
C ILE A 151 22.87 7.76 4.76
N LYS A 152 23.42 8.89 5.22
CA LYS A 152 23.12 10.22 4.65
C LYS A 152 23.53 10.30 3.19
N ALA A 153 24.74 9.80 2.85
CA ALA A 153 25.24 9.75 1.49
C ALA A 153 24.36 8.86 0.59
N ALA A 154 24.04 7.64 1.03
CA ALA A 154 23.18 6.72 0.29
C ALA A 154 21.77 7.29 0.04
N ARG A 155 21.21 7.99 1.04
CA ARG A 155 19.92 8.70 0.91
C ARG A 155 20.00 9.85 -0.09
N HIS A 156 21.04 10.69 0.00
CA HIS A 156 21.25 11.84 -0.89
C HIS A 156 21.48 11.43 -2.34
N ALA A 157 22.23 10.37 -2.56
CA ALA A 157 22.49 9.81 -3.88
C ALA A 157 21.31 9.00 -4.48
N HIS A 158 20.18 8.91 -3.79
CA HIS A 158 19.00 8.15 -4.22
C HIS A 158 19.23 6.65 -4.47
N ILE A 159 20.26 6.04 -3.89
CA ILE A 159 20.42 4.59 -3.94
C ILE A 159 19.48 3.88 -2.95
N ILE A 160 19.05 4.59 -1.89
CA ILE A 160 17.92 4.22 -1.03
C ILE A 160 16.90 5.35 -1.08
N THR A 161 15.65 5.04 -1.50
CA THR A 161 14.61 6.05 -1.72
C THR A 161 13.33 5.70 -0.96
N GLY A 162 12.62 6.74 -0.46
CA GLY A 162 11.34 6.58 0.24
C GLY A 162 11.49 6.11 1.68
N LEU A 163 12.63 6.35 2.33
CA LEU A 163 12.82 6.11 3.75
C LEU A 163 11.78 6.90 4.57
N PRO A 164 11.05 6.26 5.51
CA PRO A 164 10.07 6.96 6.36
C PRO A 164 10.77 7.72 7.50
N ASP A 165 11.71 8.57 7.15
CA ASP A 165 12.57 9.32 8.08
C ASP A 165 12.15 10.78 8.28
N ALA A 166 11.31 11.29 7.41
CA ALA A 166 10.91 12.70 7.44
C ALA A 166 9.63 12.96 8.25
N TYR A 167 8.84 11.93 8.49
CA TYR A 167 7.57 11.96 9.24
C TYR A 167 7.29 10.57 9.79
N GLY A 168 6.46 10.48 10.84
CA GLY A 168 5.99 9.19 11.37
C GLY A 168 5.12 8.47 10.36
N ARG A 169 5.32 7.18 10.23
CA ARG A 169 4.46 6.28 9.43
C ARG A 169 3.83 5.23 10.30
N GLY A 170 2.54 5.01 10.07
CA GLY A 170 1.75 4.07 10.77
C GLY A 170 2.12 2.62 10.53
N ARG A 171 1.62 1.79 11.42
CA ARG A 171 1.37 0.37 11.19
C ARG A 171 0.42 0.23 10.02
N ILE A 172 0.15 -0.98 9.58
CA ILE A 172 -0.48 -1.09 8.27
C ILE A 172 -1.94 -1.51 8.34
N ILE A 173 -2.32 -2.46 9.21
CA ILE A 173 -3.72 -2.87 9.39
C ILE A 173 -4.03 -3.10 10.87
N GLY A 174 -5.00 -2.35 11.41
CA GLY A 174 -5.66 -2.67 12.66
C GLY A 174 -6.86 -3.60 12.45
N ASP A 175 -7.21 -4.45 13.41
CA ASP A 175 -8.43 -5.23 13.34
C ASP A 175 -9.63 -4.41 13.83
N TYR A 176 -10.13 -3.53 12.97
CA TYR A 176 -11.25 -2.62 13.26
C TYR A 176 -12.56 -3.34 13.57
N ARG A 177 -12.70 -4.60 13.13
CA ARG A 177 -13.86 -5.46 13.40
C ARG A 177 -14.00 -5.77 14.89
N ARG A 178 -12.88 -5.74 15.65
CA ARG A 178 -12.87 -5.96 17.11
C ARG A 178 -13.73 -4.94 17.86
N ILE A 179 -13.76 -3.69 17.40
CA ILE A 179 -14.60 -2.65 18.01
C ILE A 179 -16.09 -3.04 17.90
N ALA A 180 -16.51 -3.43 16.71
CA ALA A 180 -17.91 -3.81 16.48
C ALA A 180 -18.30 -5.11 17.20
N LEU A 181 -17.42 -6.11 17.21
CA LEU A 181 -17.73 -7.42 17.79
C LEU A 181 -17.71 -7.42 19.32
N TYR A 182 -16.77 -6.69 19.93
CA TYR A 182 -16.50 -6.78 21.37
C TYR A 182 -16.81 -5.53 22.17
N GLY A 183 -16.81 -4.35 21.55
CA GLY A 183 -16.80 -3.08 22.26
C GLY A 183 -15.48 -2.80 22.99
N THR A 184 -15.18 -1.54 23.24
CA THR A 184 -13.91 -1.14 23.87
C THR A 184 -13.77 -1.62 25.31
N ALA A 185 -14.86 -1.80 26.05
CA ALA A 185 -14.79 -2.29 27.43
C ALA A 185 -14.13 -3.69 27.52
N ASN A 186 -14.50 -4.62 26.64
CA ASN A 186 -13.89 -5.94 26.57
C ASN A 186 -12.43 -5.88 26.10
N LEU A 187 -12.11 -5.00 25.13
CA LEU A 187 -10.75 -4.81 24.62
C LEU A 187 -9.82 -4.24 25.69
N ILE A 188 -10.27 -3.26 26.47
CA ILE A 188 -9.52 -2.69 27.60
C ILE A 188 -9.25 -3.75 28.68
N GLU A 189 -10.24 -4.56 29.02
CA GLU A 189 -10.06 -5.64 30.01
C GLU A 189 -9.11 -6.72 29.49
N GLU A 190 -9.10 -7.01 28.18
CA GLU A 190 -8.10 -7.92 27.59
C GLU A 190 -6.68 -7.33 27.71
N LYS A 191 -6.48 -6.06 27.36
CA LYS A 191 -5.18 -5.39 27.50
C LYS A 191 -4.70 -5.34 28.95
N LYS A 192 -5.58 -5.10 29.92
CA LYS A 192 -5.24 -5.14 31.34
C LYS A 192 -4.79 -6.55 31.80
N ARG A 193 -5.44 -7.60 31.27
CA ARG A 193 -5.02 -9.00 31.57
C ARG A 193 -3.68 -9.32 30.91
N TYR A 194 -3.49 -8.90 29.67
CA TYR A 194 -2.21 -9.05 29.00
C TYR A 194 -1.10 -8.33 29.77
N PHE A 195 -1.35 -7.09 30.21
CA PHE A 195 -0.42 -6.34 31.06
C PHE A 195 0.00 -7.10 32.31
N LYS A 196 -0.94 -7.77 33.00
CA LYS A 196 -0.63 -8.61 34.16
C LYS A 196 0.18 -9.87 33.82
N ARG A 197 0.02 -10.44 32.64
CA ARG A 197 0.85 -11.57 32.17
C ARG A 197 2.31 -11.20 32.01
N ILE A 198 2.59 -9.94 31.67
CA ILE A 198 3.95 -9.43 31.52
C ILE A 198 4.63 -9.24 32.91
N ASP A 199 3.88 -9.12 33.99
CA ASP A 199 4.41 -8.94 35.38
C ASP A 199 5.29 -10.07 35.84
N ILE A 200 5.13 -11.27 35.30
CA ILE A 200 5.92 -12.45 35.68
C ILE A 200 7.31 -12.52 35.02
N GLN A 201 7.59 -11.60 34.09
CA GLN A 201 8.86 -11.55 33.38
C GLN A 201 9.87 -10.68 34.14
N GLU A 202 11.15 -10.94 33.94
CA GLU A 202 12.21 -10.07 34.42
C GLU A 202 12.13 -8.71 33.64
N PHE A 203 12.26 -7.61 34.37
CA PHE A 203 12.12 -6.25 33.78
C PHE A 203 13.40 -5.82 33.06
N THR A 204 13.57 -6.28 31.85
CA THR A 204 14.53 -5.75 30.89
C THR A 204 14.00 -4.43 30.26
N GLU A 205 14.89 -3.68 29.60
CA GLU A 205 14.46 -2.46 28.87
C GLU A 205 13.33 -2.73 27.88
N GLU A 206 13.36 -3.87 27.22
CA GLU A 206 12.33 -4.29 26.27
C GLU A 206 10.98 -4.53 26.97
N ILE A 207 10.99 -5.24 28.10
CA ILE A 207 9.78 -5.49 28.90
C ILE A 207 9.22 -4.19 29.47
N VAL A 208 10.07 -3.27 29.96
CA VAL A 208 9.63 -1.96 30.45
C VAL A 208 8.95 -1.18 29.32
N ARG A 209 9.57 -1.13 28.13
CA ARG A 209 8.97 -0.45 26.97
C ARG A 209 7.66 -1.11 26.53
N HIS A 210 7.60 -2.42 26.49
CA HIS A 210 6.38 -3.14 26.13
C HIS A 210 5.23 -2.89 27.11
N ARG A 211 5.51 -2.80 28.39
CA ARG A 211 4.52 -2.43 29.42
C ARG A 211 4.01 -0.99 29.22
N GLU A 212 4.89 -0.05 28.91
CA GLU A 212 4.54 1.31 28.57
C GLU A 212 3.60 1.36 27.36
N GLU A 213 3.93 0.64 26.27
CA GLU A 213 3.11 0.52 25.07
C GLU A 213 1.69 0.00 25.36
N VAL A 214 1.56 -1.05 26.17
CA VAL A 214 0.23 -1.58 26.56
C VAL A 214 -0.56 -0.55 27.37
N SER A 215 0.10 0.21 28.24
CA SER A 215 -0.53 1.31 28.98
C SER A 215 -1.01 2.43 28.04
N GLU A 216 -0.19 2.81 27.06
CA GLU A 216 -0.55 3.77 25.99
C GLU A 216 -1.74 3.28 25.16
N GLN A 217 -1.78 1.99 24.79
CA GLN A 217 -2.90 1.36 24.08
C GLN A 217 -4.23 1.48 24.86
N ILE A 218 -4.20 1.25 26.17
CA ILE A 218 -5.39 1.42 27.03
C ILE A 218 -5.85 2.87 27.06
N GLN A 219 -4.93 3.83 27.12
CA GLN A 219 -5.28 5.25 27.08
C GLN A 219 -5.85 5.65 25.70
N ALA A 220 -5.29 5.14 24.61
CA ALA A 220 -5.78 5.39 23.26
C ALA A 220 -7.21 4.87 23.06
N LEU A 221 -7.55 3.68 23.59
CA LEU A 221 -8.93 3.17 23.59
C LEU A 221 -9.89 4.10 24.34
N LYS A 222 -9.47 4.71 25.46
CA LYS A 222 -10.29 5.70 26.19
C LYS A 222 -10.43 7.03 25.44
N GLN A 223 -9.40 7.46 24.70
CA GLN A 223 -9.50 8.62 23.81
C GLN A 223 -10.49 8.34 22.68
N PHE A 224 -10.45 7.15 22.13
CA PHE A 224 -11.39 6.70 21.12
C PHE A 224 -12.84 6.70 21.62
N GLU A 225 -13.10 6.24 22.85
CA GLU A 225 -14.43 6.31 23.48
C GLU A 225 -14.93 7.78 23.54
N ARG A 226 -14.06 8.73 23.89
CA ARG A 226 -14.43 10.17 23.93
C ARG A 226 -14.75 10.72 22.53
N MET A 227 -13.96 10.32 21.53
CA MET A 227 -14.24 10.68 20.13
C MET A 227 -15.63 10.19 19.70
N CYS A 228 -15.93 8.92 19.93
CA CYS A 228 -17.23 8.36 19.56
C CYS A 228 -18.41 8.97 20.33
N ALA A 229 -18.21 9.26 21.62
CA ALA A 229 -19.21 9.94 22.46
C ALA A 229 -19.52 11.35 21.96
N ALA A 230 -18.55 12.07 21.36
CA ALA A 230 -18.81 13.37 20.75
C ALA A 230 -19.79 13.29 19.57
N TYR A 231 -19.86 12.15 18.88
CA TYR A 231 -20.87 11.85 17.84
C TYR A 231 -22.17 11.26 18.41
N GLY A 232 -22.26 11.03 19.73
CA GLY A 232 -23.43 10.48 20.40
C GLY A 232 -23.48 8.96 20.48
N PHE A 233 -22.37 8.25 20.27
CA PHE A 233 -22.30 6.78 20.25
C PHE A 233 -21.53 6.19 21.43
N ASP A 234 -22.06 5.10 22.01
CA ASP A 234 -21.44 4.32 23.08
C ASP A 234 -20.75 3.06 22.53
N VAL A 235 -19.50 3.20 22.13
CA VAL A 235 -18.68 2.08 21.62
C VAL A 235 -18.09 1.18 22.70
N THR A 236 -18.42 1.43 23.98
CA THR A 236 -17.98 0.52 25.06
C THR A 236 -18.66 -0.84 24.95
N LYS A 237 -19.79 -0.91 24.25
CA LYS A 237 -20.57 -2.12 23.99
C LYS A 237 -20.41 -2.63 22.56
N PRO A 238 -20.59 -3.93 22.33
CA PRO A 238 -20.67 -4.50 20.99
C PRO A 238 -21.76 -3.87 20.15
N ALA A 239 -21.58 -3.87 18.83
CA ALA A 239 -22.61 -3.46 17.87
C ALA A 239 -23.81 -4.40 17.93
N THR A 240 -25.03 -3.86 17.89
CA THR A 240 -26.28 -4.63 18.01
C THR A 240 -26.97 -4.85 16.67
N ASN A 241 -26.65 -4.09 15.64
CA ASN A 241 -27.27 -4.11 14.33
C ASN A 241 -26.28 -3.72 13.24
N ALA A 242 -26.68 -3.81 11.96
CA ALA A 242 -25.83 -3.52 10.81
C ALA A 242 -25.33 -2.08 10.80
N ARG A 243 -26.15 -1.09 11.16
CA ARG A 243 -25.76 0.32 11.21
C ARG A 243 -24.64 0.54 12.21
N GLU A 244 -24.76 -0.03 13.41
CA GLU A 244 -23.72 0.04 14.42
C GLU A 244 -22.47 -0.74 14.00
N ALA A 245 -22.60 -1.93 13.41
CA ALA A 245 -21.45 -2.70 12.96
C ALA A 245 -20.61 -1.95 11.92
N VAL A 246 -21.24 -1.32 10.93
CA VAL A 246 -20.56 -0.46 9.94
C VAL A 246 -19.96 0.76 10.62
N GLN A 247 -20.71 1.46 11.48
CA GLN A 247 -20.25 2.67 12.16
C GLN A 247 -19.07 2.40 13.11
N TRP A 248 -19.12 1.32 13.92
CA TRP A 248 -18.03 0.96 14.84
C TRP A 248 -16.76 0.54 14.07
N THR A 249 -16.92 -0.21 12.98
CA THR A 249 -15.79 -0.58 12.11
C THR A 249 -15.16 0.67 11.49
N TYR A 250 -15.97 1.59 10.97
CA TYR A 250 -15.47 2.85 10.44
C TYR A 250 -14.83 3.73 11.53
N PHE A 251 -15.43 3.84 12.71
CA PHE A 251 -14.81 4.57 13.82
C PHE A 251 -13.46 3.98 14.22
N GLY A 252 -13.32 2.65 14.25
CA GLY A 252 -12.04 1.99 14.48
C GLY A 252 -10.97 2.41 13.46
N TYR A 253 -11.33 2.42 12.18
CA TYR A 253 -10.46 2.94 11.12
C TYR A 253 -10.14 4.43 11.31
N LEU A 254 -11.14 5.24 11.61
CA LEU A 254 -10.98 6.68 11.83
C LEU A 254 -10.08 6.98 13.04
N GLY A 255 -10.20 6.20 14.12
CA GLY A 255 -9.32 6.31 15.28
C GLY A 255 -7.85 6.10 14.92
N ALA A 256 -7.54 5.09 14.10
CA ALA A 256 -6.20 4.85 13.58
C ALA A 256 -5.71 6.01 12.69
N VAL A 257 -6.54 6.50 11.77
CA VAL A 257 -6.23 7.67 10.92
C VAL A 257 -5.90 8.93 11.74
N LYS A 258 -6.58 9.11 12.87
CA LYS A 258 -6.37 10.29 13.73
C LYS A 258 -5.17 10.16 14.67
N ASP A 259 -4.70 8.94 14.94
CA ASP A 259 -3.59 8.68 15.86
C ASP A 259 -2.20 8.75 15.20
N GLN A 260 -2.13 8.67 13.88
CA GLN A 260 -0.87 8.57 13.15
C GLN A 260 -0.77 9.53 11.97
N ASP A 261 0.48 9.81 11.54
CA ASP A 261 0.81 10.54 10.32
C ASP A 261 1.12 9.55 9.19
N GLY A 262 0.24 8.58 9.01
CA GLY A 262 0.48 7.44 8.14
C GLY A 262 0.23 7.70 6.67
N ALA A 263 0.84 6.85 5.88
CA ALA A 263 0.36 6.39 4.59
C ALA A 263 0.14 4.88 4.75
N ALA A 264 -0.58 4.24 3.83
CA ALA A 264 -0.93 2.83 3.95
C ALA A 264 -1.94 2.55 5.10
N MET A 265 -2.99 3.37 5.14
CA MET A 265 -4.12 3.26 6.07
C MET A 265 -5.13 2.22 5.57
N SER A 266 -4.74 0.94 5.58
CA SER A 266 -5.55 -0.14 5.02
C SER A 266 -6.73 -0.49 5.91
N LEU A 267 -7.91 -0.70 5.28
CA LEU A 267 -9.13 -1.12 5.97
C LEU A 267 -9.10 -2.61 6.36
N GLY A 268 -8.34 -3.41 5.62
CA GLY A 268 -8.28 -4.86 5.78
C GLY A 268 -9.44 -5.58 5.08
N ARG A 269 -9.94 -6.66 5.68
CA ARG A 269 -10.97 -7.55 5.12
C ARG A 269 -12.21 -7.51 6.01
N VAL A 270 -13.20 -6.69 5.64
CA VAL A 270 -14.37 -6.40 6.47
C VAL A 270 -15.68 -6.91 5.88
N CYS A 271 -15.74 -7.27 4.59
CA CYS A 271 -17.00 -7.56 3.89
C CYS A 271 -17.76 -8.73 4.51
N ALA A 272 -17.15 -9.89 4.68
CA ALA A 272 -17.80 -11.06 5.27
C ALA A 272 -18.24 -10.78 6.72
N PHE A 273 -17.47 -10.01 7.49
CA PHE A 273 -17.83 -9.60 8.84
C PHE A 273 -19.09 -8.72 8.86
N LEU A 274 -19.11 -7.67 8.04
CA LEU A 274 -20.27 -6.75 7.97
C LEU A 274 -21.50 -7.42 7.38
N ASP A 275 -21.31 -8.32 6.41
CA ASP A 275 -22.43 -9.04 5.77
C ASP A 275 -23.21 -9.88 6.77
N ILE A 276 -22.57 -10.46 7.79
CA ILE A 276 -23.26 -11.21 8.87
C ILE A 276 -24.36 -10.36 9.53
N TYR A 277 -24.05 -9.13 9.89
CA TYR A 277 -25.02 -8.20 10.49
C TYR A 277 -26.06 -7.72 9.47
N ILE A 278 -25.61 -7.39 8.26
CA ILE A 278 -26.48 -6.90 7.18
C ILE A 278 -27.51 -7.98 6.81
N GLN A 279 -27.09 -9.23 6.57
CA GLN A 279 -28.00 -10.32 6.21
C GLN A 279 -28.99 -10.65 7.33
N ARG A 280 -28.55 -10.63 8.59
CA ARG A 280 -29.45 -10.80 9.73
C ARG A 280 -30.55 -9.73 9.75
N ASP A 281 -30.17 -8.46 9.60
CA ASP A 281 -31.11 -7.35 9.69
C ASP A 281 -32.04 -7.28 8.47
N LEU A 282 -31.56 -7.65 7.26
CA LEU A 282 -32.39 -7.84 6.08
C LEU A 282 -33.43 -8.95 6.29
N LYS A 283 -33.01 -10.11 6.82
CA LYS A 283 -33.90 -11.24 7.14
C LYS A 283 -34.97 -10.88 8.19
N ASN A 284 -34.61 -10.04 9.14
CA ASN A 284 -35.52 -9.56 10.20
C ASN A 284 -36.42 -8.42 9.73
N GLY A 285 -36.21 -7.87 8.52
CA GLY A 285 -36.99 -6.73 7.99
C GLY A 285 -36.69 -5.40 8.68
N THR A 286 -35.57 -5.30 9.42
CA THR A 286 -35.11 -4.07 10.09
C THR A 286 -34.15 -3.25 9.24
N LEU A 287 -33.76 -3.78 8.08
CA LEU A 287 -32.92 -3.12 7.06
C LEU A 287 -33.47 -3.49 5.67
N THR A 288 -33.38 -2.59 4.72
CA THR A 288 -33.68 -2.82 3.30
C THR A 288 -32.39 -2.94 2.49
N GLU A 289 -32.44 -3.53 1.28
CA GLU A 289 -31.27 -3.60 0.38
C GLU A 289 -30.74 -2.19 0.03
N GLN A 290 -31.60 -1.19 -0.09
CA GLN A 290 -31.22 0.18 -0.35
C GLN A 290 -30.49 0.81 0.85
N GLU A 291 -30.96 0.58 2.07
CA GLU A 291 -30.27 1.04 3.28
C GLU A 291 -28.94 0.30 3.50
N ALA A 292 -28.88 -0.99 3.16
CA ALA A 292 -27.63 -1.75 3.20
C ALA A 292 -26.58 -1.17 2.24
N GLN A 293 -26.98 -0.84 1.00
CA GLN A 293 -26.09 -0.18 0.03
C GLN A 293 -25.70 1.21 0.51
N GLU A 294 -26.61 2.01 1.07
CA GLU A 294 -26.35 3.35 1.58
C GLU A 294 -25.29 3.34 2.69
N LEU A 295 -25.34 2.38 3.61
CA LEU A 295 -24.33 2.23 4.66
C LEU A 295 -22.93 2.01 4.06
N ILE A 296 -22.83 1.16 3.05
CA ILE A 296 -21.56 0.88 2.38
C ILE A 296 -21.09 2.07 1.54
N ASP A 297 -22.00 2.70 0.76
CA ASP A 297 -21.67 3.88 -0.03
C ASP A 297 -21.09 5.01 0.85
N GLN A 298 -21.75 5.31 1.97
CA GLN A 298 -21.29 6.37 2.86
C GLN A 298 -20.01 6.00 3.62
N MET A 299 -19.83 4.72 4.00
CA MET A 299 -18.56 4.26 4.56
C MET A 299 -17.41 4.45 3.56
N ILE A 300 -17.58 4.03 2.32
CA ILE A 300 -16.59 4.20 1.25
C ILE A 300 -16.35 5.69 0.96
N MET A 301 -17.39 6.51 0.94
CA MET A 301 -17.27 7.96 0.81
C MET A 301 -16.34 8.56 1.88
N LYS A 302 -16.45 8.09 3.12
CA LYS A 302 -15.57 8.53 4.22
C LYS A 302 -14.12 8.15 3.98
N LEU A 303 -13.84 6.98 3.40
CA LEU A 303 -12.48 6.58 3.05
C LEU A 303 -11.89 7.47 1.94
N ARG A 304 -12.74 7.96 1.01
CA ARG A 304 -12.31 8.84 -0.09
C ARG A 304 -11.90 10.25 0.36
N ILE A 305 -12.22 10.66 1.58
CA ILE A 305 -11.95 12.02 2.08
C ILE A 305 -10.84 12.11 3.13
N VAL A 306 -10.21 11.01 3.49
CA VAL A 306 -9.04 11.05 4.38
C VAL A 306 -7.89 11.76 3.70
N ARG A 307 -7.22 12.67 4.42
CA ARG A 307 -6.09 13.46 3.92
C ARG A 307 -5.01 13.62 4.96
N PHE A 308 -3.75 13.50 4.53
CA PHE A 308 -2.59 13.87 5.34
C PHE A 308 -1.90 15.12 4.78
N LEU A 309 -1.29 15.92 5.62
CA LEU A 309 -0.52 17.07 5.19
C LEU A 309 0.86 16.60 4.67
N ARG A 310 1.16 16.84 3.40
CA ARG A 310 2.40 16.41 2.74
C ARG A 310 3.08 17.55 2.01
N THR A 311 4.39 17.45 1.85
CA THR A 311 5.17 18.41 1.04
C THR A 311 5.00 18.13 -0.46
N PRO A 312 5.23 19.12 -1.34
CA PRO A 312 5.20 18.90 -2.78
C PRO A 312 6.16 17.82 -3.27
N GLU A 313 7.33 17.65 -2.64
CA GLU A 313 8.28 16.61 -3.01
C GLU A 313 7.76 15.20 -2.67
N TYR A 314 6.97 15.07 -1.61
CA TYR A 314 6.28 13.81 -1.33
C TYR A 314 5.25 13.51 -2.42
N ASN A 315 4.50 14.54 -2.84
CA ASN A 315 3.49 14.39 -3.87
C ASN A 315 4.10 14.04 -5.25
N ASP A 316 5.29 14.57 -5.58
CA ASP A 316 6.04 14.17 -6.79
C ASP A 316 6.45 12.69 -6.71
N LEU A 317 6.95 12.24 -5.56
CA LEU A 317 7.40 10.86 -5.36
C LEU A 317 6.26 9.84 -5.46
N PHE A 318 5.05 10.18 -5.00
CA PHE A 318 3.92 9.26 -4.87
C PHE A 318 2.70 9.62 -5.74
N SER A 319 2.84 10.56 -6.66
CA SER A 319 1.75 11.03 -7.55
C SER A 319 0.54 11.56 -6.79
N GLY A 320 0.76 12.49 -5.90
CA GLY A 320 -0.20 13.04 -4.96
C GLY A 320 0.05 12.56 -3.53
N ASP A 321 -0.99 12.56 -2.71
CA ASP A 321 -0.92 12.11 -1.32
C ASP A 321 -1.83 10.89 -1.06
N PRO A 322 -1.55 9.74 -1.71
CA PRO A 322 -2.35 8.54 -1.50
C PRO A 322 -2.25 8.10 -0.04
N ILE A 323 -3.35 7.61 0.49
CA ILE A 323 -3.43 7.05 1.84
C ILE A 323 -3.40 5.53 1.84
N TRP A 324 -3.61 4.91 0.66
CA TRP A 324 -3.72 3.46 0.47
C TRP A 324 -4.70 2.82 1.46
N ALA A 325 -5.94 3.32 1.47
CA ALA A 325 -7.06 2.72 2.20
C ALA A 325 -7.48 1.43 1.51
N THR A 326 -6.59 0.42 1.55
CA THR A 326 -6.80 -0.84 0.84
C THR A 326 -7.85 -1.68 1.54
N ALA A 327 -8.86 -2.12 0.78
CA ALA A 327 -9.89 -3.05 1.23
C ALA A 327 -9.79 -4.35 0.43
N SER A 328 -9.55 -5.46 1.14
CA SER A 328 -9.47 -6.80 0.57
C SER A 328 -10.86 -7.42 0.52
N ILE A 329 -11.27 -7.93 -0.64
CA ILE A 329 -12.61 -8.44 -0.91
C ILE A 329 -12.56 -9.82 -1.58
N GLY A 330 -13.58 -10.64 -1.36
CA GLY A 330 -13.66 -12.00 -1.90
C GLY A 330 -12.70 -12.99 -1.23
N GLY A 331 -12.14 -13.90 -2.04
CA GLY A 331 -11.24 -14.95 -1.60
C GLY A 331 -11.95 -16.21 -1.10
N MET A 332 -11.15 -17.18 -0.63
CA MET A 332 -11.61 -18.50 -0.17
C MET A 332 -11.27 -18.71 1.31
N GLY A 333 -12.08 -19.50 1.99
CA GLY A 333 -11.75 -20.06 3.31
C GLY A 333 -10.79 -21.24 3.20
N ILE A 334 -10.08 -21.55 4.28
CA ILE A 334 -9.24 -22.77 4.32
C ILE A 334 -10.05 -24.08 4.29
N ASP A 335 -11.34 -23.97 4.56
CA ASP A 335 -12.31 -25.07 4.46
C ASP A 335 -12.88 -25.27 3.04
N GLY A 336 -12.41 -24.50 2.07
CA GLY A 336 -12.80 -24.55 0.66
C GLY A 336 -14.11 -23.81 0.33
N ARG A 337 -14.75 -23.15 1.29
CA ARG A 337 -15.92 -22.30 0.99
C ARG A 337 -15.45 -20.96 0.38
N SER A 338 -16.19 -20.45 -0.59
CA SER A 338 -16.03 -19.06 -1.01
C SER A 338 -16.32 -18.10 0.14
N MET A 339 -15.50 -17.06 0.31
CA MET A 339 -15.78 -15.99 1.25
C MET A 339 -16.44 -14.76 0.60
N VAL A 340 -16.83 -14.89 -0.66
CA VAL A 340 -17.63 -13.88 -1.36
C VAL A 340 -18.99 -13.76 -0.72
N THR A 341 -19.38 -12.55 -0.38
CA THR A 341 -20.70 -12.22 0.19
C THR A 341 -21.39 -11.12 -0.62
N LYS A 342 -22.66 -10.84 -0.38
CA LYS A 342 -23.34 -9.70 -1.01
C LYS A 342 -22.66 -8.36 -0.72
N THR A 343 -22.00 -8.24 0.43
CA THR A 343 -21.28 -7.00 0.78
C THR A 343 -20.02 -6.80 -0.06
N ASP A 344 -19.35 -7.85 -0.56
CA ASP A 344 -18.26 -7.72 -1.53
C ASP A 344 -18.76 -7.07 -2.84
N TYR A 345 -19.91 -7.51 -3.34
CA TYR A 345 -20.56 -6.86 -4.49
C TYR A 345 -20.91 -5.40 -4.21
N ARG A 346 -21.47 -5.08 -3.01
CA ARG A 346 -21.79 -3.69 -2.63
C ARG A 346 -20.57 -2.80 -2.60
N PHE A 347 -19.42 -3.31 -2.15
CA PHE A 347 -18.15 -2.56 -2.17
C PHE A 347 -17.74 -2.19 -3.61
N LEU A 348 -17.76 -3.14 -4.54
CA LEU A 348 -17.48 -2.85 -5.94
C LEU A 348 -18.52 -1.90 -6.57
N HIS A 349 -19.79 -2.05 -6.19
CA HIS A 349 -20.87 -1.23 -6.73
C HIS A 349 -20.76 0.26 -6.37
N THR A 350 -20.03 0.60 -5.32
CA THR A 350 -19.74 2.01 -4.97
C THR A 350 -19.00 2.75 -6.10
N LEU A 351 -18.28 2.03 -6.97
CA LEU A 351 -17.62 2.59 -8.15
C LEU A 351 -18.62 3.03 -9.23
N TYR A 352 -19.82 2.47 -9.23
CA TYR A 352 -20.92 2.94 -10.08
C TYR A 352 -21.73 4.02 -9.39
N ASN A 353 -22.04 3.85 -8.10
CA ASN A 353 -22.88 4.79 -7.35
C ASN A 353 -22.25 6.18 -7.17
N MET A 354 -20.90 6.24 -7.03
CA MET A 354 -20.16 7.48 -6.81
C MET A 354 -19.08 7.74 -7.87
N GLY A 355 -19.01 6.90 -8.91
CA GLY A 355 -17.98 6.94 -9.93
C GLY A 355 -16.63 6.34 -9.49
N PRO A 356 -15.75 6.06 -10.47
CA PRO A 356 -14.40 5.55 -10.24
C PRO A 356 -13.60 6.43 -9.27
N SER A 357 -12.76 5.79 -8.47
CA SER A 357 -11.87 6.49 -7.53
C SER A 357 -10.64 5.64 -7.24
N PRO A 358 -9.47 6.26 -7.05
CA PRO A 358 -8.26 5.57 -6.60
C PRO A 358 -8.41 4.98 -5.18
N GLU A 359 -9.22 5.60 -4.34
CA GLU A 359 -9.43 5.24 -2.93
C GLU A 359 -10.90 4.88 -2.67
N PRO A 360 -11.17 3.88 -1.86
CA PRO A 360 -10.21 2.90 -1.35
C PRO A 360 -9.62 2.05 -2.48
N ASN A 361 -8.38 1.55 -2.27
CA ASN A 361 -7.76 0.61 -3.18
C ASN A 361 -8.41 -0.77 -3.04
N LEU A 362 -9.44 -1.04 -3.85
CA LEU A 362 -10.20 -2.30 -3.81
C LEU A 362 -9.38 -3.43 -4.42
N THR A 363 -9.08 -4.43 -3.59
CA THR A 363 -8.25 -5.57 -3.95
C THR A 363 -9.04 -6.87 -3.89
N VAL A 364 -9.27 -7.48 -5.05
CA VAL A 364 -9.95 -8.77 -5.15
C VAL A 364 -8.96 -9.89 -4.86
N LEU A 365 -9.24 -10.67 -3.83
CA LEU A 365 -8.50 -11.89 -3.51
C LEU A 365 -9.01 -12.99 -4.46
N TRP A 366 -8.20 -13.32 -5.48
CA TRP A 366 -8.60 -14.16 -6.59
C TRP A 366 -8.22 -15.62 -6.39
N SER A 367 -9.15 -16.51 -6.70
CA SER A 367 -8.95 -17.95 -6.84
C SER A 367 -9.78 -18.45 -8.03
N GLU A 368 -9.29 -19.46 -8.74
CA GLU A 368 -10.06 -20.11 -9.80
C GLU A 368 -11.37 -20.74 -9.29
N HIS A 369 -11.42 -21.06 -7.99
CA HIS A 369 -12.58 -21.68 -7.32
C HIS A 369 -13.66 -20.68 -6.87
N LEU A 370 -13.48 -19.39 -7.13
CA LEU A 370 -14.50 -18.38 -6.84
C LEU A 370 -15.74 -18.56 -7.73
N PRO A 371 -16.93 -18.13 -7.27
CA PRO A 371 -18.16 -18.16 -8.08
C PRO A 371 -17.99 -17.44 -9.42
N GLU A 372 -18.41 -18.07 -10.52
CA GLU A 372 -18.26 -17.51 -11.87
C GLU A 372 -18.95 -16.14 -12.04
N ALA A 373 -20.13 -15.96 -11.42
CA ALA A 373 -20.82 -14.67 -11.45
C ALA A 373 -19.97 -13.56 -10.80
N TRP A 374 -19.32 -13.86 -9.67
CA TRP A 374 -18.41 -12.93 -9.01
C TRP A 374 -17.19 -12.58 -9.88
N LYS A 375 -16.53 -13.60 -10.45
CA LYS A 375 -15.38 -13.40 -11.34
C LYS A 375 -15.73 -12.49 -12.53
N LYS A 376 -16.85 -12.75 -13.19
CA LYS A 376 -17.35 -11.93 -14.30
C LYS A 376 -17.71 -10.51 -13.89
N TYR A 377 -18.31 -10.33 -12.71
CA TYR A 377 -18.62 -9.00 -12.17
C TYR A 377 -17.33 -8.19 -11.88
N CYS A 378 -16.32 -8.80 -11.26
CA CYS A 378 -15.02 -8.17 -11.06
C CYS A 378 -14.36 -7.75 -12.39
N ALA A 379 -14.35 -8.64 -13.38
CA ALA A 379 -13.82 -8.34 -14.71
C ALA A 379 -14.56 -7.17 -15.38
N LYS A 380 -15.90 -7.14 -15.30
CA LYS A 380 -16.74 -6.03 -15.78
C LYS A 380 -16.35 -4.71 -15.11
N VAL A 381 -16.22 -4.71 -13.77
CA VAL A 381 -15.81 -3.51 -13.01
C VAL A 381 -14.42 -3.02 -13.45
N SER A 382 -13.45 -3.92 -13.66
CA SER A 382 -12.13 -3.55 -14.19
C SER A 382 -12.20 -2.90 -15.57
N ILE A 383 -13.01 -3.47 -16.48
CA ILE A 383 -13.19 -2.95 -17.84
C ILE A 383 -13.84 -1.56 -17.82
N ASP A 384 -14.79 -1.35 -16.93
CA ASP A 384 -15.53 -0.10 -16.86
C ASP A 384 -14.80 1.02 -16.10
N THR A 385 -13.87 0.67 -15.17
CA THR A 385 -13.36 1.65 -14.19
C THR A 385 -11.84 1.71 -14.05
N SER A 386 -11.11 0.64 -14.37
CA SER A 386 -9.68 0.45 -14.04
C SER A 386 -9.34 0.77 -12.57
N ALA A 387 -10.30 0.63 -11.64
CA ALA A 387 -10.17 1.07 -10.25
C ALA A 387 -9.83 -0.07 -9.27
N ILE A 388 -9.82 -1.33 -9.71
CA ILE A 388 -9.55 -2.49 -8.84
C ILE A 388 -8.30 -3.24 -9.27
N GLN A 389 -7.74 -4.01 -8.34
CA GLN A 389 -6.61 -4.92 -8.58
C GLN A 389 -6.94 -6.32 -8.08
N TYR A 390 -6.07 -7.27 -8.44
CA TYR A 390 -6.24 -8.67 -8.11
C TYR A 390 -4.99 -9.23 -7.46
N GLU A 391 -5.18 -10.12 -6.47
CA GLU A 391 -4.10 -10.84 -5.82
C GLU A 391 -4.43 -12.32 -5.66
N ASN A 392 -3.42 -13.17 -5.79
CA ASN A 392 -3.53 -14.63 -5.75
C ASN A 392 -3.84 -15.12 -4.33
N ASP A 393 -5.12 -15.37 -4.05
CA ASP A 393 -5.57 -15.86 -2.75
C ASP A 393 -5.01 -17.24 -2.43
N ASP A 394 -4.94 -18.14 -3.41
CA ASP A 394 -4.46 -19.50 -3.19
C ASP A 394 -3.00 -19.54 -2.75
N LEU A 395 -2.15 -18.68 -3.35
CA LEU A 395 -0.75 -18.53 -2.98
C LEU A 395 -0.59 -17.96 -1.57
N MET A 396 -1.34 -16.90 -1.24
CA MET A 396 -1.20 -16.19 0.05
C MET A 396 -1.89 -16.95 1.18
N ARG A 397 -3.07 -17.53 0.93
CA ARG A 397 -3.82 -18.31 1.91
C ARG A 397 -3.05 -19.52 2.43
N ALA A 398 -2.23 -20.14 1.60
CA ALA A 398 -1.38 -21.26 2.00
C ALA A 398 -0.42 -20.89 3.14
N ASP A 399 0.10 -19.65 3.16
CA ASP A 399 1.03 -19.16 4.19
C ASP A 399 0.31 -18.46 5.37
N LEU A 400 -0.77 -17.75 5.10
CA LEU A 400 -1.38 -16.81 6.05
C LEU A 400 -2.70 -17.28 6.67
N GLY A 401 -3.30 -18.35 6.12
CA GLY A 401 -4.68 -18.71 6.45
C GLY A 401 -5.68 -17.78 5.74
N ASP A 402 -6.94 -17.79 6.18
CA ASP A 402 -8.04 -17.08 5.52
C ASP A 402 -8.44 -15.76 6.18
N ASP A 403 -7.75 -15.34 7.27
CA ASP A 403 -7.98 -14.04 7.93
C ASP A 403 -6.78 -13.10 7.75
N TYR A 404 -6.48 -12.82 6.52
CA TYR A 404 -5.47 -11.82 6.12
C TYR A 404 -6.11 -10.72 5.26
N GLY A 405 -5.42 -9.62 5.15
CA GLY A 405 -5.75 -8.50 4.26
C GLY A 405 -4.50 -8.00 3.55
N ILE A 406 -4.71 -7.23 2.50
CA ILE A 406 -3.64 -6.58 1.77
C ILE A 406 -3.39 -5.21 2.39
N ALA A 407 -2.15 -5.01 2.80
CA ALA A 407 -1.68 -3.76 3.33
C ALA A 407 -1.08 -2.89 2.23
N CYS A 408 -1.37 -1.61 2.26
CA CYS A 408 -0.84 -0.63 1.30
C CYS A 408 -1.24 -1.00 -0.14
N CYS A 409 -0.29 -1.54 -0.89
CA CYS A 409 -0.42 -1.86 -2.31
C CYS A 409 -0.64 -3.35 -2.56
N VAL A 410 0.28 -4.20 -2.06
CA VAL A 410 0.40 -5.62 -2.46
C VAL A 410 0.91 -6.53 -1.32
N SER A 411 0.96 -6.05 -0.09
CA SER A 411 1.60 -6.73 1.04
C SER A 411 0.58 -7.50 1.87
N PRO A 412 0.54 -8.83 1.84
CA PRO A 412 -0.41 -9.61 2.62
C PRO A 412 0.01 -9.69 4.09
N MET A 413 -0.98 -9.64 5.00
CA MET A 413 -0.75 -9.59 6.45
C MET A 413 -1.91 -10.20 7.23
N LYS A 414 -1.64 -11.00 8.25
CA LYS A 414 -2.67 -11.51 9.19
C LYS A 414 -3.23 -10.35 10.01
N ILE A 415 -4.54 -10.12 9.89
CA ILE A 415 -5.22 -8.97 10.51
C ILE A 415 -5.22 -9.13 12.04
N GLY A 416 -4.76 -8.09 12.75
CA GLY A 416 -4.71 -8.04 14.20
C GLY A 416 -3.68 -8.98 14.87
N LYS A 417 -2.89 -9.73 14.10
CA LYS A 417 -1.87 -10.67 14.58
C LYS A 417 -0.47 -10.33 14.13
N GLN A 418 -0.34 -9.69 12.99
CA GLN A 418 0.92 -9.20 12.44
C GLN A 418 0.92 -7.68 12.38
N MET A 419 2.08 -7.08 12.57
CA MET A 419 2.35 -5.68 12.26
C MET A 419 3.58 -5.60 11.37
N GLN A 420 3.65 -4.58 10.53
CA GLN A 420 4.78 -4.38 9.63
C GLN A 420 5.46 -3.04 9.91
N PHE A 421 6.75 -3.08 10.13
CA PHE A 421 7.58 -1.89 10.07
C PHE A 421 7.74 -1.47 8.60
N PHE A 422 7.34 -0.25 8.28
CA PHE A 422 7.32 0.23 6.92
C PHE A 422 8.75 0.40 6.36
N GLY A 423 8.93 0.03 5.09
CA GLY A 423 10.23 0.03 4.41
C GLY A 423 10.41 1.19 3.43
N ALA A 424 11.41 1.02 2.60
CA ALA A 424 11.83 1.91 1.53
C ALA A 424 12.13 1.09 0.27
N ARG A 425 12.91 1.64 -0.67
CA ARG A 425 13.36 0.92 -1.87
C ARG A 425 14.85 1.09 -2.06
N ALA A 426 15.55 -0.02 -2.30
CA ALA A 426 16.93 -0.06 -2.75
C ALA A 426 16.97 -0.04 -4.29
N ASN A 427 17.72 0.88 -4.88
CA ASN A 427 17.88 1.00 -6.33
C ASN A 427 19.01 0.08 -6.80
N LEU A 428 18.65 -1.12 -7.31
CA LEU A 428 19.63 -2.10 -7.78
C LEU A 428 20.35 -1.65 -9.05
N ALA A 429 19.73 -0.83 -9.90
CA ALA A 429 20.40 -0.27 -11.08
C ALA A 429 21.54 0.67 -10.69
N LYS A 430 21.36 1.56 -9.71
CA LYS A 430 22.47 2.35 -9.16
C LYS A 430 23.52 1.49 -8.47
N CYS A 431 23.11 0.45 -7.74
CA CYS A 431 24.04 -0.50 -7.13
C CYS A 431 24.93 -1.18 -8.19
N MET A 432 24.38 -1.56 -9.34
CA MET A 432 25.09 -2.07 -10.49
C MET A 432 26.11 -1.04 -11.04
N LEU A 433 25.68 0.21 -11.21
CA LEU A 433 26.57 1.28 -11.70
C LEU A 433 27.69 1.61 -10.71
N TYR A 434 27.43 1.53 -9.40
CA TYR A 434 28.46 1.66 -8.38
C TYR A 434 29.47 0.50 -8.42
N ALA A 435 29.02 -0.72 -8.72
CA ALA A 435 29.91 -1.85 -8.91
C ALA A 435 30.87 -1.63 -10.07
N ILE A 436 30.45 -1.01 -11.16
CA ILE A 436 31.28 -0.65 -12.30
C ILE A 436 32.26 0.50 -11.95
N ASN A 437 31.79 1.48 -11.19
CA ASN A 437 32.53 2.71 -10.89
C ASN A 437 33.30 2.68 -9.55
N GLY A 438 33.47 1.51 -8.93
CA GLY A 438 34.26 1.39 -7.68
C GLY A 438 33.63 2.10 -6.48
N GLY A 439 32.35 2.17 -6.39
CA GLY A 439 31.57 2.79 -5.31
C GLY A 439 31.28 4.29 -5.53
N ARG A 440 31.65 4.85 -6.68
CA ARG A 440 31.32 6.23 -7.06
C ARG A 440 29.93 6.31 -7.68
N ASP A 441 29.21 7.37 -7.34
CA ASP A 441 27.92 7.69 -7.97
C ASP A 441 28.10 8.13 -9.42
N GLU A 442 27.37 7.54 -10.32
CA GLU A 442 27.51 7.78 -11.77
C GLU A 442 26.92 9.13 -12.21
N MET A 443 26.14 9.80 -11.35
CA MET A 443 25.54 11.10 -11.65
C MET A 443 26.39 12.25 -11.14
N SER A 444 26.93 12.14 -9.92
CA SER A 444 27.71 13.21 -9.26
C SER A 444 29.24 12.96 -9.28
N GLY A 445 29.69 11.72 -9.49
CA GLY A 445 31.08 11.32 -9.36
C GLY A 445 31.57 11.18 -7.91
N GLU A 446 30.71 11.45 -6.92
CA GLU A 446 31.06 11.35 -5.50
C GLU A 446 31.26 9.92 -5.05
N GLN A 447 32.14 9.68 -4.08
CA GLN A 447 32.35 8.39 -3.46
C GLN A 447 31.23 8.16 -2.43
N ILE A 448 30.28 7.31 -2.73
CA ILE A 448 29.13 7.01 -1.86
C ILE A 448 29.30 5.69 -1.12
N ALA A 449 29.69 4.64 -1.83
CA ALA A 449 29.97 3.32 -1.23
C ALA A 449 31.48 3.17 -0.90
N PRO A 450 31.86 2.15 -0.10
CA PRO A 450 33.29 1.88 0.16
C PRO A 450 34.06 1.75 -1.13
N ARG A 451 35.24 2.37 -1.17
CA ARG A 451 36.11 2.39 -2.37
C ARG A 451 36.70 1.01 -2.65
N PHE A 452 36.66 0.60 -3.89
CA PHE A 452 37.35 -0.57 -4.42
C PHE A 452 37.78 -0.32 -5.88
N ALA A 453 38.55 -1.25 -6.49
CA ALA A 453 38.99 -1.10 -7.87
C ALA A 453 37.80 -1.07 -8.86
N PRO A 454 37.57 0.01 -9.60
CA PRO A 454 36.57 0.06 -10.64
C PRO A 454 36.92 -0.90 -11.79
N ILE A 455 35.95 -1.14 -12.68
CA ILE A 455 36.19 -1.79 -13.95
C ILE A 455 36.88 -0.76 -14.85
N THR A 456 38.10 -1.04 -15.32
CA THR A 456 38.89 -0.09 -16.11
C THR A 456 39.02 -0.47 -17.58
N GLY A 457 38.62 -1.71 -17.97
CA GLY A 457 38.62 -2.17 -19.35
C GLY A 457 37.67 -1.36 -20.24
N ASP A 458 37.89 -1.41 -21.56
CA ASP A 458 37.03 -0.74 -22.54
C ASP A 458 35.68 -1.47 -22.72
N TYR A 459 35.62 -2.72 -22.34
CA TYR A 459 34.44 -3.58 -22.48
C TYR A 459 34.04 -4.14 -21.13
N LEU A 460 32.73 -4.22 -20.93
CA LEU A 460 32.11 -4.81 -19.74
C LEU A 460 31.96 -6.32 -19.93
N THR A 461 32.48 -7.11 -18.98
CA THR A 461 32.36 -8.56 -18.99
C THR A 461 31.62 -9.05 -17.73
N TYR A 462 30.87 -10.14 -17.88
CA TYR A 462 30.12 -10.75 -16.78
C TYR A 462 31.05 -11.21 -15.64
N GLU A 463 32.18 -11.83 -15.97
CA GLU A 463 33.14 -12.41 -15.01
C GLU A 463 33.80 -11.36 -14.14
N GLU A 464 34.12 -10.16 -14.69
CA GLU A 464 34.70 -9.07 -13.93
C GLU A 464 33.66 -8.31 -13.11
N PHE A 465 32.43 -8.20 -13.65
CA PHE A 465 31.36 -7.44 -13.05
C PHE A 465 30.74 -8.14 -11.83
N MET A 466 30.36 -9.43 -11.92
CA MET A 466 29.55 -10.11 -10.90
C MET A 466 30.14 -10.08 -9.50
N PRO A 467 31.44 -10.37 -9.28
CA PRO A 467 32.02 -10.31 -7.93
C PRO A 467 31.95 -8.91 -7.30
N LYS A 468 32.08 -7.85 -8.12
CA LYS A 468 32.00 -6.46 -7.66
C LYS A 468 30.55 -6.09 -7.34
N PHE A 469 29.60 -6.56 -8.13
CA PHE A 469 28.17 -6.34 -7.91
C PHE A 469 27.65 -7.03 -6.66
N GLU A 470 28.06 -8.26 -6.40
CA GLU A 470 27.76 -8.96 -5.15
C GLU A 470 28.30 -8.21 -3.93
N GLN A 471 29.51 -7.69 -4.00
CA GLN A 471 30.09 -6.87 -2.93
C GLN A 471 29.25 -5.61 -2.68
N MET A 472 28.78 -4.95 -3.74
CA MET A 472 27.94 -3.75 -3.62
C MET A 472 26.56 -4.08 -3.07
N MET A 473 25.93 -5.16 -3.50
CA MET A 473 24.64 -5.60 -2.95
C MET A 473 24.72 -5.89 -1.45
N ARG A 474 25.81 -6.52 -0.97
CA ARG A 474 26.04 -6.77 0.47
C ARG A 474 26.18 -5.46 1.26
N TRP A 475 26.93 -4.49 0.73
CA TRP A 475 27.05 -3.15 1.34
C TRP A 475 25.70 -2.43 1.38
N LEU A 476 24.97 -2.46 0.27
CA LEU A 476 23.66 -1.81 0.15
C LEU A 476 22.66 -2.43 1.15
N ALA A 477 22.58 -3.76 1.22
CA ALA A 477 21.71 -4.47 2.16
C ALA A 477 22.01 -4.09 3.62
N LYS A 478 23.29 -4.03 4.01
CA LYS A 478 23.72 -3.60 5.35
C LYS A 478 23.32 -2.16 5.66
N THR A 479 23.62 -1.24 4.74
CA THR A 479 23.31 0.19 4.89
C THR A 479 21.80 0.42 5.00
N TYR A 480 21.03 -0.26 4.15
CA TYR A 480 19.58 -0.21 4.12
C TYR A 480 18.97 -0.73 5.43
N VAL A 481 19.41 -1.90 5.91
CA VAL A 481 18.93 -2.46 7.19
C VAL A 481 19.25 -1.53 8.36
N ASN A 482 20.45 -0.92 8.39
CA ASN A 482 20.85 -0.01 9.45
C ASN A 482 20.02 1.29 9.45
N ALA A 483 19.73 1.84 8.27
CA ALA A 483 18.83 3.00 8.16
C ALA A 483 17.43 2.68 8.74
N LEU A 484 16.86 1.55 8.36
CA LEU A 484 15.54 1.13 8.84
C LEU A 484 15.50 0.84 10.34
N LYS A 485 16.59 0.28 10.93
CA LYS A 485 16.68 0.11 12.40
C LYS A 485 16.53 1.42 13.15
N ILE A 486 17.24 2.45 12.70
CA ILE A 486 17.23 3.79 13.31
C ILE A 486 15.81 4.37 13.19
N ILE A 487 15.21 4.28 12.01
CA ILE A 487 13.87 4.80 11.74
C ILE A 487 12.85 4.13 12.65
N HIS A 488 12.82 2.79 12.70
CA HIS A 488 11.82 2.05 13.46
C HIS A 488 11.97 2.25 14.98
N TYR A 489 13.22 2.28 15.48
CA TYR A 489 13.49 2.62 16.88
C TYR A 489 12.97 4.02 17.24
N MET A 490 13.25 5.02 16.39
CA MET A 490 12.82 6.39 16.65
C MET A 490 11.31 6.56 16.47
N HIS A 491 10.70 5.77 15.59
CA HIS A 491 9.26 5.75 15.41
C HIS A 491 8.56 5.24 16.68
N ASP A 492 8.94 4.08 17.19
CA ASP A 492 8.37 3.54 18.43
C ASP A 492 8.61 4.47 19.62
N LYS A 493 9.70 5.23 19.62
CA LYS A 493 10.05 6.13 20.71
C LYS A 493 9.29 7.45 20.73
N TYR A 494 9.02 8.04 19.57
CA TYR A 494 8.50 9.41 19.45
C TYR A 494 7.13 9.52 18.79
N ASP A 495 6.70 8.48 18.09
CA ASP A 495 5.46 8.49 17.30
C ASP A 495 4.76 7.12 17.29
N TYR A 496 4.71 6.46 18.47
CA TYR A 496 4.07 5.16 18.61
C TYR A 496 2.56 5.24 18.35
N GLU A 497 2.03 4.36 17.51
CA GLU A 497 0.62 4.29 17.15
C GLU A 497 -0.17 3.41 18.12
N ALA A 498 -0.47 3.97 19.27
CA ALA A 498 -1.05 3.25 20.39
C ALA A 498 -2.44 2.70 20.11
N PHE A 499 -3.28 3.46 19.39
CA PHE A 499 -4.64 3.03 19.09
C PHE A 499 -4.65 1.85 18.11
N GLU A 500 -3.95 1.96 16.99
CA GLU A 500 -3.90 0.87 16.01
C GLU A 500 -3.34 -0.41 16.62
N MET A 501 -2.26 -0.30 17.41
CA MET A 501 -1.69 -1.43 18.14
C MET A 501 -2.60 -1.98 19.23
N SER A 502 -3.55 -1.19 19.76
CA SER A 502 -4.56 -1.70 20.69
C SER A 502 -5.51 -2.72 20.06
N LEU A 503 -5.63 -2.70 18.74
CA LEU A 503 -6.46 -3.61 17.94
C LEU A 503 -5.71 -4.87 17.46
N HIS A 504 -4.51 -5.10 17.99
CA HIS A 504 -3.71 -6.31 17.76
C HIS A 504 -3.67 -7.20 19.01
N ASP A 505 -3.30 -8.46 18.79
CA ASP A 505 -2.99 -9.37 19.88
C ASP A 505 -1.79 -8.84 20.71
N GLY A 506 -1.64 -9.28 21.95
CA GLY A 506 -0.51 -8.86 22.78
C GLY A 506 0.83 -9.34 22.22
N ASP A 507 0.87 -10.59 21.75
CA ASP A 507 2.04 -11.20 21.13
C ASP A 507 1.98 -11.02 19.60
N VAL A 508 2.35 -9.82 19.13
CA VAL A 508 2.32 -9.45 17.71
C VAL A 508 3.55 -9.99 16.99
N GLU A 509 3.34 -10.75 15.93
CA GLU A 509 4.41 -11.08 14.98
C GLU A 509 4.81 -9.81 14.20
N ARG A 510 6.10 -9.49 14.23
CA ARG A 510 6.63 -8.29 13.55
C ARG A 510 7.32 -8.68 12.26
N THR A 511 6.92 -8.04 11.18
CA THR A 511 7.63 -8.09 9.90
C THR A 511 8.27 -6.74 9.62
N ARG A 512 9.24 -6.73 8.71
CA ARG A 512 9.91 -5.51 8.27
C ARG A 512 9.94 -5.47 6.76
N ALA A 513 9.20 -4.53 6.19
CA ALA A 513 9.18 -4.29 4.77
C ALA A 513 10.55 -3.83 4.26
N THR A 514 10.95 -4.36 3.14
CA THR A 514 12.02 -3.86 2.28
C THR A 514 11.51 -3.87 0.84
N GLY A 515 12.30 -3.39 -0.10
CA GLY A 515 11.94 -3.45 -1.50
C GLY A 515 13.10 -3.11 -2.41
N ILE A 516 13.03 -3.57 -3.63
CA ILE A 516 13.98 -3.28 -4.70
C ILE A 516 13.29 -2.61 -5.87
N ALA A 517 14.05 -1.73 -6.54
CA ALA A 517 13.68 -1.07 -7.79
C ALA A 517 14.73 -1.37 -8.87
N GLY A 518 14.30 -1.45 -10.13
CA GLY A 518 15.18 -1.67 -11.26
C GLY A 518 15.51 -3.13 -11.55
N LEU A 519 14.67 -4.08 -11.10
CA LEU A 519 14.89 -5.51 -11.31
C LEU A 519 15.08 -5.85 -12.79
N SER A 520 14.15 -5.45 -13.66
CA SER A 520 14.21 -5.73 -15.10
C SER A 520 15.44 -5.11 -15.78
N ILE A 521 15.84 -3.90 -15.37
CA ILE A 521 17.04 -3.23 -15.89
C ILE A 521 18.30 -4.02 -15.58
N VAL A 522 18.44 -4.49 -14.33
CA VAL A 522 19.61 -5.26 -13.91
C VAL A 522 19.61 -6.64 -14.55
N ALA A 523 18.45 -7.30 -14.65
CA ALA A 523 18.34 -8.59 -15.33
C ALA A 523 18.71 -8.46 -16.81
N ASP A 524 18.17 -7.46 -17.51
CA ASP A 524 18.51 -7.17 -18.92
C ASP A 524 19.98 -6.81 -19.10
N SER A 525 20.56 -6.03 -18.19
CA SER A 525 21.97 -5.66 -18.24
C SER A 525 22.89 -6.87 -18.08
N ILE A 526 22.56 -7.78 -17.16
CA ILE A 526 23.33 -9.03 -16.96
C ILE A 526 23.17 -9.97 -18.17
N ALA A 527 21.96 -10.10 -18.72
CA ALA A 527 21.72 -10.85 -19.94
C ALA A 527 22.52 -10.28 -21.13
N ALA A 528 22.55 -8.95 -21.25
CA ALA A 528 23.35 -8.28 -22.25
C ALA A 528 24.88 -8.53 -22.05
N MET A 529 25.38 -8.49 -20.79
CA MET A 529 26.80 -8.80 -20.49
C MET A 529 27.19 -10.24 -20.87
N LYS A 530 26.29 -11.17 -20.80
CA LYS A 530 26.54 -12.59 -21.17
C LYS A 530 26.53 -12.81 -22.68
N ASN A 531 25.71 -12.06 -23.43
CA ASN A 531 25.42 -12.36 -24.82
C ASN A 531 25.94 -11.29 -25.81
N CYS A 532 26.37 -10.15 -25.32
CA CYS A 532 26.74 -9.00 -26.16
C CYS A 532 28.13 -8.47 -25.82
N ARG A 533 28.72 -7.80 -26.80
CA ARG A 533 29.92 -6.99 -26.59
C ARG A 533 29.53 -5.56 -26.24
N ILE A 534 29.75 -5.16 -24.98
CA ILE A 534 29.30 -3.87 -24.45
C ILE A 534 30.52 -2.98 -24.22
N ARG A 535 30.65 -1.89 -24.99
CA ARG A 535 31.65 -0.86 -24.78
C ARG A 535 31.27 0.07 -23.67
N ILE A 536 32.19 0.36 -22.75
CA ILE A 536 32.02 1.36 -21.68
C ILE A 536 32.45 2.71 -22.21
N ILE A 537 31.60 3.72 -22.08
CA ILE A 537 31.90 5.11 -22.40
C ILE A 537 32.19 5.87 -21.10
N ARG A 538 33.39 6.51 -21.02
CA ARG A 538 33.85 7.20 -19.83
C ARG A 538 33.96 8.69 -20.07
N ASP A 539 33.72 9.46 -19.01
CA ASP A 539 34.08 10.89 -18.98
C ASP A 539 35.55 11.13 -18.70
N GLU A 540 35.96 12.41 -18.66
CA GLU A 540 37.35 12.83 -18.41
C GLU A 540 37.88 12.41 -17.04
N SER A 541 36.99 12.13 -16.05
CA SER A 541 37.35 11.63 -14.72
C SER A 541 37.53 10.11 -14.65
N GLY A 542 37.30 9.41 -15.78
CA GLY A 542 37.31 7.96 -15.88
C GLY A 542 36.04 7.29 -15.34
N LEU A 543 34.98 8.05 -15.05
CA LEU A 543 33.68 7.54 -14.61
C LEU A 543 32.96 6.94 -15.82
N ALA A 544 32.45 5.71 -15.69
CA ALA A 544 31.59 5.11 -16.70
C ALA A 544 30.23 5.82 -16.66
N VAL A 545 29.88 6.51 -17.74
CA VAL A 545 28.68 7.36 -17.84
C VAL A 545 27.68 6.88 -18.89
N ASP A 546 28.12 6.03 -19.82
CA ASP A 546 27.25 5.45 -20.86
C ASP A 546 27.80 4.10 -21.36
N TYR A 547 26.97 3.36 -22.10
CA TYR A 547 27.27 2.02 -22.58
C TYR A 547 26.74 1.84 -24.00
N LYS A 548 27.51 1.13 -24.84
CA LYS A 548 27.10 0.82 -26.21
C LYS A 548 27.22 -0.67 -26.50
N ILE A 549 26.12 -1.29 -26.85
CA ILE A 549 26.10 -2.64 -27.39
C ILE A 549 26.60 -2.56 -28.84
N GLU A 550 27.77 -3.17 -29.13
CA GLU A 550 28.39 -3.15 -30.44
C GLU A 550 28.12 -4.42 -31.25
N GLU A 551 28.05 -5.56 -30.57
CA GLU A 551 27.82 -6.88 -31.20
C GLU A 551 26.98 -7.77 -30.27
N GLY A 552 26.23 -8.70 -30.84
CA GLY A 552 25.39 -9.66 -30.11
C GLY A 552 23.97 -9.16 -29.91
N GLU A 553 23.11 -10.05 -29.44
CA GLU A 553 21.72 -9.80 -29.10
C GLU A 553 21.38 -10.57 -27.83
N TYR A 554 20.46 -10.06 -27.03
CA TYR A 554 19.90 -10.73 -25.85
C TYR A 554 18.38 -10.64 -25.88
N VAL A 555 17.72 -11.54 -25.17
CA VAL A 555 16.26 -11.49 -25.00
C VAL A 555 15.95 -10.79 -23.68
N PRO A 556 15.27 -9.64 -23.68
CA PRO A 556 14.92 -8.94 -22.47
C PRO A 556 13.94 -9.70 -21.58
N PHE A 557 13.93 -9.40 -20.28
CA PHE A 557 12.92 -9.87 -19.33
C PHE A 557 11.50 -9.50 -19.81
N GLY A 558 10.53 -10.40 -19.57
CA GLY A 558 9.14 -10.22 -20.03
C GLY A 558 8.84 -10.90 -21.37
N ASN A 559 9.74 -11.72 -21.89
CA ASN A 559 9.57 -12.46 -23.14
C ASN A 559 9.53 -13.99 -22.94
N ASN A 560 9.28 -14.45 -21.72
CA ASN A 560 9.31 -15.86 -21.34
C ASN A 560 10.59 -16.57 -21.80
N CYS A 561 11.73 -15.94 -21.52
CA CYS A 561 13.06 -16.47 -21.80
C CYS A 561 13.69 -16.94 -20.49
N ASP A 562 13.89 -18.24 -20.34
CA ASP A 562 14.36 -18.83 -19.09
C ASP A 562 15.70 -18.23 -18.64
N GLU A 563 16.64 -17.95 -19.53
CA GLU A 563 17.93 -17.34 -19.19
C GLU A 563 17.77 -15.99 -18.48
N THR A 564 16.97 -15.07 -19.03
CA THR A 564 16.80 -13.73 -18.46
C THR A 564 15.86 -13.76 -17.25
N ASP A 565 14.82 -14.61 -17.29
CA ASP A 565 13.87 -14.76 -16.19
C ASP A 565 14.58 -15.36 -14.94
N GLU A 566 15.48 -16.36 -15.11
CA GLU A 566 16.30 -16.92 -14.04
C GLU A 566 17.25 -15.91 -13.42
N ILE A 567 17.80 -14.96 -14.21
CA ILE A 567 18.59 -13.84 -13.66
C ILE A 567 17.72 -13.00 -12.74
N ALA A 568 16.50 -12.63 -13.12
CA ALA A 568 15.59 -11.85 -12.30
C ALA A 568 15.19 -12.57 -11.01
N VAL A 569 14.93 -13.88 -11.08
CA VAL A 569 14.69 -14.76 -9.93
C VAL A 569 15.89 -14.75 -9.00
N SER A 570 17.09 -15.04 -9.51
CA SER A 570 18.33 -15.08 -8.72
C SER A 570 18.66 -13.76 -8.04
N LEU A 571 18.45 -12.62 -8.70
CA LEU A 571 18.64 -11.28 -8.11
C LEU A 571 17.70 -11.06 -6.92
N THR A 572 16.45 -11.46 -7.05
CA THR A 572 15.43 -11.34 -6.00
C THR A 572 15.80 -12.18 -4.78
N GLU A 573 16.19 -13.42 -4.98
CA GLU A 573 16.61 -14.35 -3.93
C GLU A 573 17.89 -13.87 -3.25
N THR A 574 18.92 -13.56 -4.02
CA THR A 574 20.23 -13.14 -3.50
C THR A 574 20.16 -11.89 -2.65
N PHE A 575 19.43 -10.85 -3.10
CA PHE A 575 19.31 -9.62 -2.32
C PHE A 575 18.52 -9.84 -1.03
N MET A 576 17.47 -10.67 -1.06
CA MET A 576 16.73 -11.04 0.14
C MET A 576 17.59 -11.82 1.14
N GLU A 577 18.46 -12.73 0.67
CA GLU A 577 19.41 -13.44 1.53
C GLU A 577 20.38 -12.49 2.20
N TYR A 578 20.89 -11.48 1.48
CA TYR A 578 21.78 -10.47 2.07
C TYR A 578 21.05 -9.62 3.13
N LEU A 579 19.79 -9.27 2.93
CA LEU A 579 18.98 -8.58 3.93
C LEU A 579 18.81 -9.42 5.21
N ARG A 580 18.58 -10.74 5.07
CA ARG A 580 18.39 -11.69 6.19
C ARG A 580 19.64 -11.90 7.04
N GLN A 581 20.85 -11.61 6.53
CA GLN A 581 22.10 -11.70 7.27
C GLN A 581 22.23 -10.65 8.38
N HIS A 582 21.37 -9.66 8.42
CA HIS A 582 21.44 -8.54 9.35
C HIS A 582 20.32 -8.58 10.38
N ARG A 583 20.66 -8.48 11.66
CA ARG A 583 19.67 -8.35 12.73
C ARG A 583 18.79 -7.12 12.49
N THR A 584 17.49 -7.26 12.74
CA THR A 584 16.49 -6.21 12.61
C THR A 584 16.11 -5.59 13.95
N TYR A 585 15.38 -4.48 13.94
CA TYR A 585 14.80 -3.92 15.14
C TYR A 585 13.68 -4.86 15.66
N ARG A 586 13.73 -5.18 16.96
CA ARG A 586 12.77 -6.09 17.64
C ARG A 586 12.65 -7.45 16.94
N ASP A 587 13.73 -7.92 16.34
CA ASP A 587 13.82 -9.19 15.62
C ASP A 587 12.72 -9.40 14.56
N ALA A 588 12.22 -8.29 13.98
CA ALA A 588 11.21 -8.32 12.93
C ALA A 588 11.67 -9.14 11.72
N ILE A 589 10.82 -10.00 11.20
CA ILE A 589 11.11 -10.87 10.05
C ILE A 589 11.23 -10.01 8.79
N PRO A 590 12.39 -10.01 8.10
CA PRO A 590 12.53 -9.26 6.85
C PRO A 590 11.61 -9.80 5.77
N THR A 591 10.93 -8.90 5.06
CA THR A 591 10.18 -9.16 3.83
C THR A 591 10.70 -8.27 2.72
N GLN A 592 10.46 -8.62 1.47
CA GLN A 592 10.86 -7.85 0.30
C GLN A 592 9.70 -7.70 -0.67
N SER A 593 9.63 -6.54 -1.31
CA SER A 593 8.71 -6.27 -2.41
C SER A 593 9.44 -5.96 -3.71
N LEU A 594 8.81 -6.31 -4.81
CA LEU A 594 9.14 -5.87 -6.16
C LEU A 594 8.09 -4.82 -6.56
N LEU A 595 8.30 -3.60 -6.09
CA LEU A 595 7.32 -2.52 -6.17
C LEU A 595 8.03 -1.16 -6.21
N THR A 596 7.78 -0.36 -7.24
CA THR A 596 8.34 1.00 -7.38
C THR A 596 7.38 2.10 -6.98
N ILE A 597 6.09 1.79 -6.88
CA ILE A 597 5.05 2.82 -6.79
C ILE A 597 5.15 3.72 -8.05
N THR A 598 4.77 4.98 -8.03
CA THR A 598 5.03 5.94 -9.11
C THR A 598 6.43 6.54 -9.07
N SER A 599 7.24 6.12 -8.13
CA SER A 599 8.64 6.56 -7.98
C SER A 599 9.56 6.05 -9.10
N ASN A 600 9.07 5.19 -10.00
CA ASN A 600 9.80 4.71 -11.17
C ASN A 600 10.35 5.87 -12.03
N VAL A 601 9.61 6.97 -12.18
CA VAL A 601 10.05 8.20 -12.85
C VAL A 601 11.21 8.86 -12.07
N VAL A 602 11.06 8.98 -10.74
CA VAL A 602 12.09 9.57 -9.87
C VAL A 602 13.38 8.72 -9.88
N TYR A 603 13.24 7.38 -9.84
CA TYR A 603 14.41 6.49 -9.97
C TYR A 603 15.14 6.69 -11.30
N GLY A 604 14.38 6.76 -12.41
CA GLY A 604 14.96 7.01 -13.74
C GLY A 604 15.72 8.33 -13.79
N ARG A 605 15.10 9.41 -13.32
CA ARG A 605 15.69 10.77 -13.29
C ARG A 605 17.01 10.80 -12.53
N ASN A 606 17.17 10.02 -11.48
CA ASN A 606 18.35 9.97 -10.61
C ASN A 606 19.31 8.82 -10.95
N THR A 607 19.18 8.16 -12.09
CA THR A 607 20.04 7.02 -12.48
C THR A 607 20.62 7.26 -13.87
N GLY A 608 21.94 7.06 -14.03
CA GLY A 608 22.67 7.13 -15.27
C GLY A 608 22.23 6.11 -16.32
N ALA A 609 22.87 6.12 -17.49
CA ALA A 609 22.68 5.10 -18.52
C ALA A 609 23.08 3.71 -17.99
N THR A 610 22.47 2.64 -18.51
CA THR A 610 22.69 1.27 -18.06
C THR A 610 23.11 0.34 -19.19
N PRO A 611 23.84 -0.76 -18.91
CA PRO A 611 24.43 -1.63 -19.94
C PRO A 611 23.42 -2.31 -20.88
N ASP A 612 22.16 -2.42 -20.48
CA ASP A 612 21.04 -2.92 -21.30
C ASP A 612 20.58 -1.95 -22.39
N GLY A 613 21.22 -0.76 -22.49
CA GLY A 613 20.90 0.28 -23.45
C GLY A 613 19.83 1.28 -23.00
N ARG A 614 19.43 1.27 -21.70
CA ARG A 614 18.56 2.30 -21.14
C ARG A 614 19.36 3.62 -21.03
N GLU A 615 18.84 4.69 -21.60
CA GLU A 615 19.44 6.02 -21.54
C GLU A 615 19.33 6.65 -20.13
N LYS A 616 20.25 7.55 -19.81
CA LYS A 616 20.22 8.35 -18.58
C LYS A 616 18.89 9.10 -18.45
N GLY A 617 18.27 9.02 -17.27
CA GLY A 617 17.06 9.75 -16.95
C GLY A 617 15.75 9.06 -17.39
N VAL A 618 15.80 8.06 -18.25
CA VAL A 618 14.60 7.32 -18.68
C VAL A 618 13.94 6.63 -17.47
N PRO A 619 12.62 6.73 -17.27
CA PRO A 619 11.91 6.06 -16.18
C PRO A 619 12.18 4.55 -16.11
N PHE A 620 12.19 4.01 -14.90
CA PHE A 620 12.23 2.56 -14.70
C PHE A 620 10.87 1.93 -15.06
N ALA A 621 10.87 0.63 -15.33
CA ALA A 621 9.62 -0.12 -15.35
C ALA A 621 8.97 -0.12 -13.95
N PRO A 622 7.63 -0.04 -13.84
CA PRO A 622 6.95 -0.10 -12.57
C PRO A 622 6.99 -1.50 -11.96
N GLY A 623 7.47 -1.61 -10.72
CA GLY A 623 7.49 -2.88 -9.98
C GLY A 623 8.27 -3.98 -10.65
N ALA A 624 7.60 -5.10 -10.90
CA ALA A 624 8.13 -6.29 -11.55
C ALA A 624 7.92 -6.31 -13.07
N ASN A 625 7.46 -5.21 -13.65
CA ASN A 625 7.24 -5.13 -15.10
C ASN A 625 8.55 -5.26 -15.89
N PRO A 626 8.49 -5.82 -17.11
CA PRO A 626 9.53 -5.60 -18.10
C PRO A 626 9.69 -4.12 -18.41
N MET A 627 10.86 -3.73 -18.90
CA MET A 627 11.06 -2.37 -19.40
C MET A 627 10.11 -2.06 -20.56
N ASN A 628 9.60 -0.84 -20.58
CA ASN A 628 8.62 -0.39 -21.58
C ASN A 628 9.06 -0.73 -23.01
N ALA A 629 8.16 -1.29 -23.80
CA ALA A 629 8.35 -1.70 -25.18
C ALA A 629 9.39 -2.82 -25.41
N ARG A 630 9.85 -3.53 -24.37
CA ARG A 630 10.76 -4.69 -24.51
C ARG A 630 10.07 -6.05 -24.45
N ASP A 631 8.83 -6.11 -24.01
CA ASP A 631 7.97 -7.31 -23.95
C ASP A 631 7.34 -7.63 -25.32
N ILE A 632 8.20 -7.85 -26.32
CA ILE A 632 7.81 -7.98 -27.74
C ILE A 632 7.09 -9.28 -28.09
N LYS A 633 7.15 -10.31 -27.23
CA LYS A 633 6.43 -11.58 -27.44
C LYS A 633 4.97 -11.55 -26.95
N GLY A 634 4.49 -10.37 -26.51
CA GLY A 634 3.09 -10.12 -26.16
C GLY A 634 2.73 -10.46 -24.72
N ALA A 635 1.45 -10.23 -24.41
CA ALA A 635 0.90 -10.27 -23.05
C ALA A 635 1.20 -11.55 -22.27
N VAL A 636 0.93 -12.72 -22.88
CA VAL A 636 1.09 -14.03 -22.22
C VAL A 636 2.55 -14.29 -21.84
N ALA A 637 3.50 -13.88 -22.71
CA ALA A 637 4.93 -14.05 -22.41
C ALA A 637 5.36 -13.16 -21.24
N ALA A 638 4.86 -11.92 -21.17
CA ALA A 638 5.16 -11.00 -20.06
C ALA A 638 4.58 -11.53 -18.73
N LEU A 639 3.33 -12.00 -18.74
CA LEU A 639 2.69 -12.65 -17.60
C LEU A 639 3.49 -13.88 -17.11
N ALA A 640 3.93 -14.73 -18.04
CA ALA A 640 4.70 -15.93 -17.71
C ALA A 640 6.06 -15.60 -17.09
N SER A 641 6.79 -14.59 -17.58
CA SER A 641 8.05 -14.14 -16.98
C SER A 641 7.86 -13.64 -15.55
N VAL A 642 6.83 -12.81 -15.30
CA VAL A 642 6.56 -12.27 -13.96
C VAL A 642 6.10 -13.37 -13.00
N ALA A 643 5.32 -14.35 -13.48
CA ALA A 643 4.85 -15.48 -12.66
C ALA A 643 5.97 -16.39 -12.13
N LYS A 644 7.17 -16.35 -12.75
CA LYS A 644 8.35 -17.09 -12.27
C LYS A 644 9.03 -16.46 -11.04
N LEU A 645 8.73 -15.18 -10.72
CA LEU A 645 9.38 -14.48 -9.62
C LEU A 645 8.99 -15.10 -8.26
N PRO A 646 9.96 -15.30 -7.34
CA PRO A 646 9.76 -16.12 -6.15
C PRO A 646 9.02 -15.39 -5.06
N PHE A 647 7.74 -15.69 -4.84
CA PHE A 647 6.94 -15.08 -3.75
C PHE A 647 7.55 -15.33 -2.37
N GLN A 648 8.15 -16.51 -2.13
CA GLN A 648 8.78 -16.83 -0.84
C GLN A 648 9.95 -15.90 -0.47
N HIS A 649 10.57 -15.24 -1.46
CA HIS A 649 11.59 -14.23 -1.28
C HIS A 649 11.06 -12.80 -1.48
N SER A 650 9.76 -12.66 -1.81
CA SER A 650 9.09 -11.37 -2.08
C SER A 650 7.72 -11.29 -1.39
N ARG A 651 7.65 -11.74 -0.12
CA ARG A 651 6.40 -11.81 0.66
C ARG A 651 5.73 -10.45 0.90
N ASP A 652 6.44 -9.37 0.63
CA ASP A 652 5.90 -7.99 0.70
C ASP A 652 5.29 -7.54 -0.65
N GLY A 653 5.21 -8.47 -1.60
CA GLY A 653 4.46 -8.39 -2.84
C GLY A 653 5.28 -8.19 -4.10
N ILE A 654 4.73 -8.71 -5.21
CA ILE A 654 5.29 -8.65 -6.57
C ILE A 654 4.31 -7.87 -7.43
N SER A 655 4.52 -6.56 -7.58
CA SER A 655 3.61 -5.69 -8.30
C SER A 655 3.82 -5.79 -9.82
N PHE A 656 2.79 -6.22 -10.52
CA PHE A 656 2.73 -6.21 -11.97
C PHE A 656 1.57 -5.34 -12.47
N THR A 657 1.82 -4.52 -13.49
CA THR A 657 0.81 -3.65 -14.10
C THR A 657 0.63 -4.02 -15.56
N PHE A 658 -0.58 -4.44 -15.90
CA PHE A 658 -1.00 -4.87 -17.21
C PHE A 658 -1.95 -3.85 -17.83
N ALA A 659 -1.69 -3.44 -19.06
CA ALA A 659 -2.57 -2.56 -19.82
C ALA A 659 -3.01 -3.24 -21.12
N VAL A 660 -4.30 -3.18 -21.42
CA VAL A 660 -4.91 -3.85 -22.57
C VAL A 660 -5.98 -2.93 -23.21
N ALA A 661 -6.00 -2.88 -24.52
CA ALA A 661 -7.09 -2.23 -25.23
C ALA A 661 -8.39 -3.03 -25.11
N PRO A 662 -9.56 -2.39 -24.93
CA PRO A 662 -10.85 -3.10 -24.85
C PRO A 662 -11.09 -4.04 -26.04
N SER A 663 -10.68 -3.66 -27.25
CA SER A 663 -10.82 -4.47 -28.46
C SER A 663 -10.01 -5.77 -28.45
N ALA A 664 -8.90 -5.79 -27.72
CA ALA A 664 -8.07 -7.02 -27.57
C ALA A 664 -8.73 -8.06 -26.66
N LEU A 665 -9.59 -7.61 -25.72
CA LEU A 665 -10.36 -8.51 -24.86
C LEU A 665 -11.60 -9.08 -25.56
N GLY A 666 -12.10 -8.49 -26.63
CA GLY A 666 -13.25 -9.00 -27.35
C GLY A 666 -14.13 -7.92 -27.97
N LYS A 667 -15.11 -8.37 -28.77
CA LYS A 667 -16.01 -7.45 -29.51
C LYS A 667 -17.21 -6.95 -28.69
N THR A 668 -17.61 -7.68 -27.66
CA THR A 668 -18.73 -7.29 -26.78
C THR A 668 -18.25 -7.23 -25.33
N LYS A 669 -18.97 -6.51 -24.48
CA LYS A 669 -18.66 -6.39 -23.05
C LYS A 669 -18.65 -7.75 -22.34
N GLU A 670 -19.55 -8.64 -22.73
CA GLU A 670 -19.63 -10.00 -22.17
C GLU A 670 -18.38 -10.81 -22.54
N MET A 671 -17.96 -10.78 -23.82
CA MET A 671 -16.72 -11.44 -24.26
C MET A 671 -15.50 -10.84 -23.56
N GLN A 672 -15.47 -9.53 -23.39
CA GLN A 672 -14.37 -8.85 -22.71
C GLN A 672 -14.25 -9.31 -21.25
N ALA A 673 -15.37 -9.38 -20.53
CA ALA A 673 -15.40 -9.85 -19.14
C ALA A 673 -15.00 -11.34 -19.05
N GLU A 674 -15.47 -12.19 -19.94
CA GLU A 674 -15.13 -13.61 -19.98
C GLU A 674 -13.64 -13.83 -20.28
N ASN A 675 -13.08 -13.14 -21.29
CA ASN A 675 -11.68 -13.27 -21.65
C ASN A 675 -10.75 -12.70 -20.56
N LEU A 676 -11.13 -11.62 -19.90
CA LEU A 676 -10.37 -11.10 -18.74
C LEU A 676 -10.41 -12.10 -17.57
N THR A 677 -11.55 -12.74 -17.32
CA THR A 677 -11.68 -13.79 -16.29
C THR A 677 -10.73 -14.96 -16.59
N HIS A 678 -10.71 -15.45 -17.82
CA HIS A 678 -9.80 -16.54 -18.22
C HIS A 678 -8.33 -16.15 -18.14
N LEU A 679 -7.99 -14.90 -18.48
CA LEU A 679 -6.62 -14.38 -18.32
C LEU A 679 -6.19 -14.41 -16.86
N LEU A 680 -7.05 -13.95 -15.95
CA LEU A 680 -6.77 -13.92 -14.51
C LEU A 680 -6.66 -15.35 -13.95
N ASP A 681 -7.55 -16.26 -14.31
CA ASP A 681 -7.45 -17.67 -13.92
C ASP A 681 -6.12 -18.26 -14.39
N GLY A 682 -5.74 -18.05 -15.65
CA GLY A 682 -4.47 -18.56 -16.19
C GLY A 682 -3.23 -17.93 -15.52
N TYR A 683 -3.26 -16.63 -15.20
CA TYR A 683 -2.14 -15.97 -14.56
C TYR A 683 -1.93 -16.43 -13.11
N PHE A 684 -3.01 -16.68 -12.37
CA PHE A 684 -2.95 -17.07 -10.96
C PHE A 684 -2.87 -18.59 -10.71
N THR A 685 -3.05 -19.43 -11.77
CA THR A 685 -2.87 -20.89 -11.65
C THR A 685 -1.43 -21.24 -11.26
N PRO A 686 -1.20 -22.09 -10.23
CA PRO A 686 0.16 -22.43 -9.76
C PRO A 686 1.12 -22.92 -10.86
N PRO A 687 2.40 -22.47 -10.85
CA PRO A 687 3.07 -21.62 -9.84
C PRO A 687 2.79 -20.12 -9.93
N GLY A 688 1.79 -19.69 -10.62
CA GLY A 688 1.21 -18.38 -10.90
C GLY A 688 1.77 -17.11 -10.28
N GLY A 689 1.39 -15.98 -10.85
CA GLY A 689 1.76 -14.66 -10.33
C GLY A 689 1.10 -14.34 -8.99
N GLN A 690 1.64 -13.36 -8.25
CA GLN A 690 1.09 -12.96 -6.96
C GLN A 690 0.05 -11.84 -7.11
N HIS A 691 0.32 -10.82 -7.93
CA HIS A 691 -0.51 -9.64 -8.04
C HIS A 691 -0.58 -9.12 -9.48
N ILE A 692 -1.71 -8.54 -9.86
CA ILE A 692 -1.86 -7.83 -11.13
C ILE A 692 -2.78 -6.61 -11.00
N ASN A 693 -2.30 -5.46 -11.48
CA ASN A 693 -3.13 -4.32 -11.84
C ASN A 693 -3.62 -4.50 -13.28
N VAL A 694 -4.91 -4.30 -13.51
CA VAL A 694 -5.49 -4.33 -14.85
C VAL A 694 -5.98 -2.95 -15.24
N ASN A 695 -5.42 -2.42 -16.31
CA ASN A 695 -5.87 -1.20 -16.99
C ASN A 695 -6.55 -1.56 -18.30
N VAL A 696 -7.76 -1.09 -18.49
CA VAL A 696 -8.50 -1.30 -19.74
C VAL A 696 -8.83 0.05 -20.36
N PHE A 697 -8.04 0.50 -21.33
CA PHE A 697 -8.22 1.78 -22.01
C PHE A 697 -7.53 1.81 -23.36
N ASP A 698 -7.94 2.74 -24.21
CA ASP A 698 -7.25 3.08 -25.44
C ASP A 698 -6.31 4.28 -25.22
N ARG A 699 -5.21 4.31 -25.99
CA ARG A 699 -4.22 5.39 -25.91
C ARG A 699 -4.85 6.78 -26.19
N ASP A 700 -5.80 6.85 -27.10
CA ASP A 700 -6.47 8.10 -27.47
C ASP A 700 -7.26 8.71 -26.32
N LEU A 701 -7.86 7.88 -25.44
CA LEU A 701 -8.52 8.34 -24.22
C LEU A 701 -7.55 9.10 -23.31
N LEU A 702 -6.34 8.57 -23.11
CA LEU A 702 -5.34 9.21 -22.26
C LEU A 702 -4.83 10.51 -22.89
N LEU A 703 -4.64 10.55 -24.21
CA LEU A 703 -4.23 11.77 -24.93
C LEU A 703 -5.31 12.86 -24.81
N ASP A 704 -6.59 12.53 -25.01
CA ASP A 704 -7.69 13.49 -24.82
C ASP A 704 -7.79 13.98 -23.38
N ALA A 705 -7.57 13.08 -22.39
CA ALA A 705 -7.57 13.46 -20.97
C ALA A 705 -6.38 14.36 -20.58
N MET A 706 -5.25 14.28 -21.29
CA MET A 706 -4.10 15.19 -21.10
C MET A 706 -4.37 16.59 -21.67
N GLU A 707 -5.18 16.69 -22.72
CA GLU A 707 -5.54 17.96 -23.37
C GLU A 707 -6.78 18.59 -22.73
N HIS A 708 -7.73 17.77 -22.26
CA HIS A 708 -9.01 18.17 -21.71
C HIS A 708 -9.29 17.56 -20.33
N PRO A 709 -8.46 17.84 -19.31
CA PRO A 709 -8.56 17.20 -17.98
C PRO A 709 -9.92 17.44 -17.30
N GLU A 710 -10.60 18.52 -17.63
CA GLU A 710 -11.92 18.86 -17.10
C GLU A 710 -13.04 17.90 -17.52
N LYS A 711 -12.87 17.19 -18.65
CA LYS A 711 -13.80 16.15 -19.11
C LYS A 711 -13.66 14.84 -18.34
N TYR A 712 -12.50 14.62 -17.67
CA TYR A 712 -12.11 13.34 -17.07
C TYR A 712 -11.74 13.44 -15.58
N PRO A 713 -12.55 14.11 -14.74
CA PRO A 713 -12.18 14.40 -13.34
C PRO A 713 -11.99 13.16 -12.47
N GLN A 714 -12.58 12.02 -12.86
CA GLN A 714 -12.52 10.74 -12.15
C GLN A 714 -11.78 9.64 -12.93
N LEU A 715 -11.10 9.95 -14.04
CA LEU A 715 -10.36 8.96 -14.81
C LEU A 715 -9.30 8.33 -13.92
N THR A 716 -9.54 7.08 -13.55
CA THR A 716 -8.69 6.30 -12.66
C THR A 716 -7.84 5.36 -13.47
N ILE A 717 -6.55 5.31 -13.19
CA ILE A 717 -5.60 4.36 -13.77
C ILE A 717 -4.83 3.64 -12.67
N ARG A 718 -4.47 2.39 -12.94
CA ARG A 718 -3.57 1.60 -12.10
C ARG A 718 -2.12 1.91 -12.49
N VAL A 719 -1.27 2.14 -11.50
CA VAL A 719 0.13 2.56 -11.75
C VAL A 719 1.17 1.54 -11.29
N SER A 720 1.16 1.15 -10.03
CA SER A 720 2.02 0.10 -9.48
C SER A 720 1.52 -0.27 -8.08
N GLY A 721 0.64 -1.26 -7.98
CA GLY A 721 0.03 -1.71 -6.73
C GLY A 721 -1.09 -0.79 -6.18
N TYR A 722 -1.39 0.32 -6.83
CA TYR A 722 -2.50 1.21 -6.49
C TYR A 722 -2.97 2.00 -7.71
N ALA A 723 -4.08 2.71 -7.55
CA ALA A 723 -4.63 3.59 -8.58
C ALA A 723 -4.36 5.06 -8.26
N VAL A 724 -4.38 5.86 -9.30
CA VAL A 724 -4.32 7.32 -9.22
C VAL A 724 -5.35 7.94 -10.17
N ASN A 725 -5.70 9.18 -9.91
CA ASN A 725 -6.47 9.96 -10.86
C ASN A 725 -5.50 10.48 -11.92
N PHE A 726 -5.68 10.07 -13.17
CA PHE A 726 -4.76 10.36 -14.28
C PHE A 726 -4.51 11.85 -14.50
N VAL A 727 -5.56 12.67 -14.37
CA VAL A 727 -5.45 14.12 -14.59
C VAL A 727 -4.72 14.86 -13.45
N LYS A 728 -4.46 14.18 -12.32
CA LYS A 728 -3.65 14.72 -11.21
C LYS A 728 -2.16 14.41 -11.34
N LEU A 729 -1.77 13.53 -12.26
CA LEU A 729 -0.37 13.21 -12.52
C LEU A 729 0.38 14.40 -13.12
N THR A 730 1.68 14.50 -12.82
CA THR A 730 2.55 15.44 -13.55
C THR A 730 2.64 15.03 -15.03
N ARG A 731 2.99 15.98 -15.90
CA ARG A 731 3.13 15.69 -17.33
C ARG A 731 4.13 14.57 -17.60
N GLU A 732 5.22 14.51 -16.85
CA GLU A 732 6.24 13.47 -16.97
C GLU A 732 5.67 12.08 -16.60
N GLN A 733 4.89 11.99 -15.53
CA GLN A 733 4.21 10.76 -15.12
C GLN A 733 3.12 10.33 -16.11
N GLN A 734 2.37 11.26 -16.70
CA GLN A 734 1.40 10.97 -17.76
C GLN A 734 2.10 10.39 -18.99
N LEU A 735 3.24 10.97 -19.39
CA LEU A 735 4.05 10.47 -20.51
C LEU A 735 4.63 9.07 -20.21
N ASP A 736 5.08 8.82 -18.99
CA ASP A 736 5.50 7.47 -18.57
C ASP A 736 4.37 6.45 -18.77
N VAL A 737 3.15 6.76 -18.30
CA VAL A 737 1.98 5.88 -18.51
C VAL A 737 1.72 5.62 -19.99
N LEU A 738 1.80 6.64 -20.83
CA LEU A 738 1.63 6.51 -22.28
C LEU A 738 2.73 5.70 -22.97
N SER A 739 3.94 5.64 -22.37
CA SER A 739 5.07 4.87 -22.91
C SER A 739 5.00 3.39 -22.58
N ARG A 740 4.14 2.99 -21.63
CA ARG A 740 3.97 1.59 -21.23
C ARG A 740 3.34 0.77 -22.34
N THR A 741 3.66 -0.52 -22.36
CA THR A 741 3.05 -1.43 -23.34
C THR A 741 1.55 -1.52 -23.13
N ILE A 742 0.77 -1.18 -24.15
CA ILE A 742 -0.67 -1.44 -24.22
C ILE A 742 -0.87 -2.59 -25.19
N ASN A 743 -1.37 -3.71 -24.68
CA ASN A 743 -1.57 -4.90 -25.49
C ASN A 743 -2.77 -4.72 -26.42
N LEU A 744 -2.52 -4.78 -27.74
CA LEU A 744 -3.52 -4.64 -28.81
C LEU A 744 -4.04 -6.02 -29.28
N GLY A 745 -3.51 -7.11 -28.76
CA GLY A 745 -3.89 -8.50 -29.01
C GLY A 745 -3.44 -9.38 -27.85
N MET A 746 -4.16 -10.47 -27.64
CA MET A 746 -3.88 -11.47 -26.59
C MET A 746 -3.14 -12.67 -27.17
#